data_48d8ef3f587d2c5f7386fae8fc42d88d
#
_entry.id   48d8ef3f587d2c5f7386fae8fc42d88d
#
_cell.length_a   1.000
_cell.length_b   1.000
_cell.length_c   1.000
_cell.angle_alpha   90.00
_cell.angle_beta   90.00
_cell.angle_gamma   90.00
#
_symmetry.space_group_name_H-M   'P 1'
#
loop_
_entity.id
_entity.type
_entity.pdbx_description
1 polymer ?
#
loop_
_entity_poly.entity_id
_entity_poly.type
_entity_poly.pdbx_seq_one_letter_code
_entity_poly.pdbx_strand_id
1 'polypeptide(L)'
;MTEPIRKLAAIVFTDIVGYTKLTAKDQSKASALLKQQRELFRPIVDSYKGQWVKEMGDGLLLTFDTVTDAVNCCIKLQETSKQIDDLDLRIGIHEGEILIEENDIIGDDVNIAARIEPFSAPGGIAISNKVHDAIVRESDFTTKYLGKPKLKGVGQEVKVFCITSHGLPETKVSKVSAKLEPEGLQWNVFSITGAVLTVIGVLFWINLSFLGIGIAEEVPSIGILLMENLGKEEDQFWARGITEDLIIKVAGAGLVRVAPMKEIKKVNMDDEFENIARQLHVKHLLISSIYKHANGFDLRCQMIDAKSGNSKYAHKWSEPLNKSPTIVGSLADNILNTLQVDSKQEMIAAESINPEAYEFYLKGKYRYNNRKNMEDMEIARGFLIKANELDENYLSSIILLAGTYNSTSEHDKAIDLLTGALKKAEQLGDKDFTARILYTLGAASNGKGEDDQAKSYYEKALSIAIERDNKKLIGSININIGNMHSFKKDLDKGLEYYTSALRIYEEIDNKKGIAVAYSNIGIIHIKQKDRNSGLEYFKKALDAYEKLEDQEGIGRVLGNMGNIYIKIGDLAEAIMALEKSFDIQMSIGAIRGAAFPLKAIAGLEELQGNYQVTISHYKEYFEIQTEIGHQRRISYGNYFLGSTYYKVGESQRALPYLKKAIEIQMDLELNDVLVESEIFHSLCLKDLNKEIDIDRIIQLTEDAELSYDTFYYLYRLSKNGQFLDSANVKLQETLSKMEPQFRDGYMSYPTPKAIIQEWEKVS
;
A
#
# COMPACT_ATOMS: atom_id res chain seq x y z
N MET A 1 -17.76 30.27 -16.26
CA MET A 1 -16.84 29.94 -15.14
C MET A 1 -16.36 31.26 -14.58
N THR A 2 -16.74 31.62 -13.37
CA THR A 2 -16.21 32.80 -12.67
C THR A 2 -14.76 32.51 -12.34
N GLU A 3 -13.85 33.45 -12.64
CA GLU A 3 -12.43 33.32 -12.25
C GLU A 3 -12.31 33.11 -10.75
N PRO A 4 -11.44 32.17 -10.28
CA PRO A 4 -11.26 31.91 -8.85
C PRO A 4 -10.75 33.16 -8.12
N ILE A 5 -11.42 33.54 -7.03
CA ILE A 5 -11.12 34.76 -6.28
C ILE A 5 -10.10 34.43 -5.20
N ARG A 6 -8.92 35.08 -5.25
CA ARG A 6 -7.94 35.04 -4.15
C ARG A 6 -8.24 36.14 -3.12
N LYS A 7 -8.26 35.76 -1.84
CA LYS A 7 -8.35 36.72 -0.75
C LYS A 7 -7.58 36.27 0.49
N LEU A 8 -7.16 37.23 1.31
CA LEU A 8 -6.64 36.96 2.65
C LEU A 8 -7.84 36.78 3.59
N ALA A 9 -7.82 35.72 4.43
CA ALA A 9 -8.88 35.43 5.38
C ALA A 9 -8.34 34.78 6.65
N ALA A 10 -9.06 34.95 7.76
CA ALA A 10 -8.86 34.13 8.94
C ALA A 10 -9.65 32.82 8.76
N ILE A 11 -8.94 31.71 8.83
CA ILE A 11 -9.43 30.36 8.58
C ILE A 11 -9.56 29.63 9.92
N VAL A 12 -10.72 29.08 10.19
CA VAL A 12 -11.05 28.40 11.44
C VAL A 12 -11.40 26.94 11.16
N PHE A 13 -10.73 26.03 11.87
CA PHE A 13 -11.12 24.64 11.96
C PHE A 13 -11.61 24.31 13.36
N THR A 14 -12.69 23.52 13.45
CA THR A 14 -13.17 22.99 14.73
C THR A 14 -13.25 21.46 14.65
N ASP A 15 -13.17 20.79 15.79
CA ASP A 15 -13.32 19.33 15.93
C ASP A 15 -14.02 19.01 17.28
N ILE A 16 -14.93 18.01 17.29
CA ILE A 16 -15.61 17.58 18.53
C ILE A 16 -14.79 16.48 19.20
N VAL A 17 -14.35 16.74 20.42
CA VAL A 17 -13.53 15.79 21.17
C VAL A 17 -14.28 14.49 21.45
N GLY A 18 -13.74 13.37 20.95
CA GLY A 18 -14.31 12.05 21.21
C GLY A 18 -15.52 11.67 20.37
N TYR A 19 -15.86 12.47 19.34
CA TYR A 19 -17.01 12.20 18.46
C TYR A 19 -16.97 10.80 17.82
N THR A 20 -15.82 10.35 17.33
CA THR A 20 -15.65 8.99 16.78
C THR A 20 -16.02 7.89 17.78
N LYS A 21 -15.70 8.08 19.07
CA LYS A 21 -16.09 7.14 20.13
C LYS A 21 -17.58 7.20 20.41
N LEU A 22 -18.17 8.39 20.36
CA LEU A 22 -19.60 8.59 20.54
C LEU A 22 -20.38 7.93 19.41
N THR A 23 -19.95 8.12 18.16
CA THR A 23 -20.56 7.50 16.97
C THR A 23 -20.51 5.98 17.03
N ALA A 24 -19.37 5.42 17.48
CA ALA A 24 -19.24 3.98 17.64
C ALA A 24 -20.12 3.40 18.76
N LYS A 25 -20.48 4.20 19.78
CA LYS A 25 -21.33 3.79 20.91
C LYS A 25 -22.80 4.05 20.68
N ASP A 26 -23.15 5.20 20.09
CA ASP A 26 -24.52 5.66 19.87
C ASP A 26 -24.58 6.61 18.67
N GLN A 27 -24.83 6.05 17.50
CA GLN A 27 -24.92 6.80 16.24
C GLN A 27 -26.09 7.81 16.23
N SER A 28 -27.17 7.52 16.92
CA SER A 28 -28.35 8.40 16.99
C SER A 28 -28.04 9.66 17.81
N LYS A 29 -27.36 9.47 18.95
CA LYS A 29 -26.90 10.58 19.81
C LYS A 29 -25.84 11.43 19.10
N ALA A 30 -24.91 10.81 18.38
CA ALA A 30 -23.89 11.53 17.60
C ALA A 30 -24.53 12.39 16.50
N SER A 31 -25.50 11.86 15.77
CA SER A 31 -26.25 12.63 14.75
C SER A 31 -27.07 13.78 15.34
N ALA A 32 -27.70 13.57 16.50
CA ALA A 32 -28.42 14.64 17.22
C ALA A 32 -27.49 15.75 17.66
N LEU A 33 -26.27 15.41 18.12
CA LEU A 33 -25.25 16.37 18.54
C LEU A 33 -24.81 17.30 17.40
N LEU A 34 -24.57 16.75 16.19
CA LEU A 34 -24.25 17.56 15.00
C LEU A 34 -25.40 18.48 14.60
N LYS A 35 -26.63 18.02 14.71
CA LYS A 35 -27.79 18.86 14.43
C LYS A 35 -27.88 20.02 15.41
N GLN A 36 -27.69 19.76 16.70
CA GLN A 36 -27.68 20.76 17.74
C GLN A 36 -26.51 21.75 17.55
N GLN A 37 -25.32 21.29 17.18
CA GLN A 37 -24.17 22.14 16.82
C GLN A 37 -24.55 23.12 15.70
N ARG A 38 -25.17 22.64 14.61
CA ARG A 38 -25.57 23.51 13.48
C ARG A 38 -26.58 24.58 13.91
N GLU A 39 -27.59 24.17 14.65
CA GLU A 39 -28.66 25.08 15.08
C GLU A 39 -28.14 26.21 16.00
N LEU A 40 -27.17 25.90 16.84
CA LEU A 40 -26.62 26.86 17.80
C LEU A 40 -25.47 27.68 17.23
N PHE A 41 -24.61 27.11 16.40
CA PHE A 41 -23.40 27.79 15.96
C PHE A 41 -23.61 28.68 14.73
N ARG A 42 -24.51 28.32 13.81
CA ARG A 42 -24.77 29.16 12.62
C ARG A 42 -25.15 30.60 12.96
N PRO A 43 -26.09 30.85 13.86
CA PRO A 43 -26.43 32.22 14.22
C PRO A 43 -25.25 32.99 14.84
N ILE A 44 -24.37 32.29 15.57
CA ILE A 44 -23.18 32.90 16.15
C ILE A 44 -22.19 33.29 15.05
N VAL A 45 -21.88 32.37 14.14
CA VAL A 45 -20.98 32.62 13.01
C VAL A 45 -21.47 33.79 12.17
N ASP A 46 -22.77 33.82 11.85
CA ASP A 46 -23.40 34.91 11.08
C ASP A 46 -23.30 36.26 11.82
N SER A 47 -23.44 36.28 13.13
CA SER A 47 -23.36 37.52 13.94
C SER A 47 -21.96 38.16 13.93
N TYR A 48 -20.91 37.35 13.73
CA TYR A 48 -19.52 37.79 13.56
C TYR A 48 -19.11 37.89 12.08
N LYS A 49 -20.09 37.91 11.15
CA LYS A 49 -19.86 38.00 9.72
C LYS A 49 -18.98 36.87 9.14
N GLY A 50 -18.96 35.72 9.84
CA GLY A 50 -18.27 34.52 9.39
C GLY A 50 -18.98 33.83 8.26
N GLN A 51 -18.23 33.16 7.42
CA GLN A 51 -18.74 32.33 6.36
C GLN A 51 -18.64 30.87 6.74
N TRP A 52 -19.77 30.15 6.76
CA TRP A 52 -19.80 28.70 6.95
C TRP A 52 -19.49 28.01 5.62
N VAL A 53 -18.24 27.57 5.44
CA VAL A 53 -17.75 27.01 4.16
C VAL A 53 -18.26 25.58 3.98
N LYS A 54 -17.88 24.68 4.89
CA LYS A 54 -18.31 23.29 4.85
C LYS A 54 -18.18 22.58 6.18
N GLU A 55 -18.87 21.44 6.30
CA GLU A 55 -18.72 20.48 7.39
C GLU A 55 -17.80 19.34 6.95
N MET A 56 -16.88 18.94 7.81
CA MET A 56 -15.92 17.87 7.56
C MET A 56 -16.02 16.82 8.68
N GLY A 57 -16.99 15.90 8.53
CA GLY A 57 -17.33 14.97 9.60
C GLY A 57 -17.99 15.70 10.77
N ASP A 58 -17.35 15.73 11.91
CA ASP A 58 -17.76 16.46 13.12
C ASP A 58 -17.12 17.85 13.23
N GLY A 59 -16.20 18.19 12.33
CA GLY A 59 -15.54 19.47 12.27
C GLY A 59 -16.20 20.46 11.34
N LEU A 60 -15.93 21.76 11.60
CA LEU A 60 -16.41 22.87 10.77
C LEU A 60 -15.21 23.61 10.16
N LEU A 61 -15.37 24.02 8.92
CA LEU A 61 -14.48 24.97 8.24
C LEU A 61 -15.22 26.29 8.07
N LEU A 62 -14.69 27.33 8.74
CA LEU A 62 -15.25 28.68 8.71
C LEU A 62 -14.19 29.66 8.21
N THR A 63 -14.60 30.76 7.60
CA THR A 63 -13.72 31.87 7.24
C THR A 63 -14.28 33.21 7.70
N PHE A 64 -13.38 34.14 7.99
CA PHE A 64 -13.70 35.52 8.42
C PHE A 64 -12.78 36.49 7.69
N ASP A 65 -13.31 37.70 7.44
CA ASP A 65 -12.54 38.74 6.80
C ASP A 65 -11.50 39.38 7.73
N THR A 66 -11.68 39.25 9.06
CA THR A 66 -10.72 39.76 10.06
C THR A 66 -10.39 38.66 11.09
N VAL A 67 -9.15 38.72 11.58
CA VAL A 67 -8.67 37.81 12.65
C VAL A 67 -9.45 38.06 13.95
N THR A 68 -9.76 39.30 14.29
CA THR A 68 -10.47 39.67 15.52
C THR A 68 -11.89 39.11 15.54
N ASP A 69 -12.65 39.19 14.41
CA ASP A 69 -13.98 38.58 14.29
C ASP A 69 -13.90 37.06 14.46
N ALA A 70 -12.89 36.41 13.83
CA ALA A 70 -12.69 34.96 13.94
C ALA A 70 -12.43 34.55 15.40
N VAL A 71 -11.53 35.24 16.12
CA VAL A 71 -11.19 34.92 17.50
C VAL A 71 -12.39 35.13 18.43
N ASN A 72 -13.10 36.25 18.30
CA ASN A 72 -14.28 36.55 19.11
C ASN A 72 -15.41 35.55 18.87
N CYS A 73 -15.65 35.18 17.60
CA CYS A 73 -16.60 34.15 17.27
C CYS A 73 -16.22 32.80 17.91
N CYS A 74 -14.96 32.39 17.81
CA CYS A 74 -14.47 31.14 18.40
C CYS A 74 -14.59 31.10 19.91
N ILE A 75 -14.34 32.22 20.60
CA ILE A 75 -14.57 32.37 22.05
C ILE A 75 -16.05 32.14 22.37
N LYS A 76 -16.96 32.75 21.58
CA LYS A 76 -18.40 32.58 21.76
C LYS A 76 -18.87 31.14 21.46
N LEU A 77 -18.30 30.49 20.47
CA LEU A 77 -18.55 29.06 20.20
C LEU A 77 -18.15 28.18 21.40
N GLN A 78 -16.98 28.45 22.00
CA GLN A 78 -16.50 27.73 23.20
C GLN A 78 -17.39 27.98 24.44
N GLU A 79 -17.85 29.20 24.63
CA GLU A 79 -18.82 29.52 25.70
C GLU A 79 -20.13 28.79 25.56
N THR A 80 -20.62 28.68 24.32
CA THR A 80 -21.87 28.01 24.00
C THR A 80 -21.74 26.49 24.11
N SER A 81 -20.64 25.90 23.61
CA SER A 81 -20.40 24.45 23.65
C SER A 81 -20.28 23.92 25.08
N LYS A 82 -19.72 24.69 26.02
CA LYS A 82 -19.63 24.34 27.46
C LYS A 82 -20.99 24.09 28.13
N GLN A 83 -22.10 24.52 27.52
CA GLN A 83 -23.44 24.33 28.06
C GLN A 83 -24.12 23.06 27.54
N ILE A 84 -23.42 22.27 26.69
CA ILE A 84 -23.97 21.12 26.00
C ILE A 84 -23.13 19.91 26.36
N ASP A 85 -23.76 18.88 26.89
CA ASP A 85 -23.09 17.62 27.23
C ASP A 85 -22.51 16.96 25.98
N ASP A 86 -21.27 16.46 26.08
CA ASP A 86 -20.51 15.80 25.02
C ASP A 86 -20.12 16.70 23.82
N LEU A 87 -20.28 18.05 23.91
CA LEU A 87 -19.87 18.99 22.86
C LEU A 87 -18.61 19.78 23.24
N ASP A 88 -17.55 19.09 23.61
CA ASP A 88 -16.24 19.71 23.80
C ASP A 88 -15.58 19.96 22.46
N LEU A 89 -15.19 21.24 22.17
CA LEU A 89 -14.55 21.60 20.92
C LEU A 89 -13.05 21.78 21.07
N ARG A 90 -12.28 21.41 20.06
CA ARG A 90 -10.97 21.97 19.76
C ARG A 90 -11.09 22.93 18.59
N ILE A 91 -10.41 24.06 18.66
CA ILE A 91 -10.44 25.09 17.62
C ILE A 91 -9.02 25.48 17.24
N GLY A 92 -8.76 25.54 15.92
CA GLY A 92 -7.51 26.03 15.33
C GLY A 92 -7.78 27.23 14.41
N ILE A 93 -7.00 28.32 14.55
CA ILE A 93 -7.14 29.54 13.75
C ILE A 93 -5.81 29.89 13.08
N HIS A 94 -5.87 30.13 11.78
CA HIS A 94 -4.75 30.62 10.97
C HIS A 94 -5.20 31.75 10.04
N GLU A 95 -4.32 32.72 9.76
CA GLU A 95 -4.55 33.74 8.76
C GLU A 95 -3.71 33.46 7.52
N GLY A 96 -4.34 33.40 6.33
CA GLY A 96 -3.64 33.13 5.09
C GLY A 96 -4.44 33.36 3.83
N GLU A 97 -3.79 33.18 2.68
CA GLU A 97 -4.43 33.31 1.40
C GLU A 97 -5.30 32.09 1.08
N ILE A 98 -6.53 32.35 0.64
CA ILE A 98 -7.45 31.33 0.17
C ILE A 98 -7.87 31.59 -1.27
N LEU A 99 -8.08 30.53 -2.02
CA LEU A 99 -8.72 30.53 -3.33
C LEU A 99 -10.15 30.05 -3.15
N ILE A 100 -11.12 30.86 -3.55
CA ILE A 100 -12.55 30.55 -3.45
C ILE A 100 -13.00 30.00 -4.82
N GLU A 101 -13.47 28.76 -4.85
CA GLU A 101 -14.05 28.08 -6.01
C GLU A 101 -15.48 27.62 -5.68
N GLU A 102 -16.47 28.19 -6.35
CA GLU A 102 -17.91 27.90 -6.19
C GLU A 102 -18.40 27.86 -4.73
N ASN A 103 -18.22 26.76 -4.01
CA ASN A 103 -18.62 26.57 -2.59
C ASN A 103 -17.51 25.94 -1.73
N ASP A 104 -16.24 25.99 -2.16
CA ASP A 104 -15.11 25.47 -1.42
C ASP A 104 -13.97 26.49 -1.36
N ILE A 105 -13.03 26.28 -0.45
CA ILE A 105 -11.80 27.07 -0.35
C ILE A 105 -10.59 26.15 -0.44
N ILE A 106 -9.59 26.56 -1.22
CA ILE A 106 -8.37 25.82 -1.46
C ILE A 106 -7.17 26.69 -1.11
N GLY A 107 -6.10 26.13 -0.60
CA GLY A 107 -4.83 26.80 -0.31
C GLY A 107 -4.00 26.08 0.74
N ASP A 108 -2.69 26.31 0.71
CA ASP A 108 -1.77 25.76 1.72
C ASP A 108 -2.09 26.27 3.13
N ASP A 109 -2.55 27.52 3.24
CA ASP A 109 -2.93 28.12 4.51
C ASP A 109 -4.19 27.49 5.12
N VAL A 110 -5.09 26.90 4.30
CA VAL A 110 -6.23 26.09 4.79
C VAL A 110 -5.73 24.83 5.50
N ASN A 111 -4.70 24.20 4.96
CA ASN A 111 -4.07 23.02 5.57
C ASN A 111 -3.37 23.37 6.88
N ILE A 112 -2.80 24.59 7.01
CA ILE A 112 -2.15 25.03 8.25
C ILE A 112 -3.19 25.17 9.37
N ALA A 113 -4.34 25.80 9.11
CA ALA A 113 -5.42 25.94 10.10
C ALA A 113 -5.90 24.57 10.63
N ALA A 114 -6.14 23.62 9.74
CA ALA A 114 -6.53 22.25 10.11
C ALA A 114 -5.48 21.50 10.94
N ARG A 115 -4.20 21.86 10.80
CA ARG A 115 -3.10 21.23 11.56
C ARG A 115 -2.76 21.93 12.85
N ILE A 116 -3.28 23.13 13.08
CA ILE A 116 -3.17 23.87 14.35
C ILE A 116 -4.24 23.41 15.33
N GLU A 117 -5.42 23.01 14.88
CA GLU A 117 -6.54 22.56 15.72
C GLU A 117 -6.11 21.48 16.75
N PRO A 118 -5.33 20.40 16.41
CA PRO A 118 -4.94 19.37 17.36
C PRO A 118 -4.05 19.85 18.52
N PHE A 119 -3.49 21.06 18.43
CA PHE A 119 -2.74 21.70 19.51
C PHE A 119 -3.65 22.46 20.50
N SER A 120 -4.94 22.49 20.27
CA SER A 120 -5.92 23.03 21.20
C SER A 120 -6.27 22.03 22.30
N ALA A 121 -6.38 22.47 23.53
CA ALA A 121 -7.02 21.70 24.59
C ALA A 121 -8.53 21.55 24.32
N PRO A 122 -9.20 20.48 24.82
CA PRO A 122 -10.66 20.44 24.83
C PRO A 122 -11.23 21.71 25.47
N GLY A 123 -12.15 22.39 24.78
CA GLY A 123 -12.69 23.69 25.20
C GLY A 123 -11.75 24.88 24.95
N GLY A 124 -10.60 24.70 24.29
CA GLY A 124 -9.59 25.73 24.04
C GLY A 124 -9.52 26.21 22.60
N ILE A 125 -8.60 27.14 22.32
CA ILE A 125 -8.31 27.71 21.00
C ILE A 125 -6.81 27.76 20.78
N ALA A 126 -6.31 27.10 19.72
CA ALA A 126 -4.94 27.21 19.27
C ALA A 126 -4.85 28.13 18.04
N ILE A 127 -3.80 28.95 17.97
CA ILE A 127 -3.62 29.97 16.95
C ILE A 127 -2.20 29.95 16.35
N SER A 128 -2.05 30.34 15.09
CA SER A 128 -0.73 30.56 14.49
C SER A 128 -0.08 31.88 14.95
N ASN A 129 1.22 32.03 14.66
CA ASN A 129 1.93 33.28 14.87
C ASN A 129 1.28 34.50 14.15
N LYS A 130 0.76 34.31 12.91
CA LYS A 130 0.07 35.40 12.19
C LYS A 130 -1.14 35.90 12.96
N VAL A 131 -1.96 34.98 13.49
CA VAL A 131 -3.13 35.30 14.32
C VAL A 131 -2.68 35.94 15.67
N HIS A 132 -1.64 35.37 16.30
CA HIS A 132 -1.07 35.94 17.53
C HIS A 132 -0.61 37.39 17.31
N ASP A 133 0.16 37.65 16.25
CA ASP A 133 0.70 38.99 15.96
C ASP A 133 -0.42 40.02 15.66
N ALA A 134 -1.55 39.56 15.13
CA ALA A 134 -2.72 40.41 14.88
C ALA A 134 -3.44 40.80 16.18
N ILE A 135 -3.59 39.90 17.16
CA ILE A 135 -4.40 40.13 18.36
C ILE A 135 -3.58 40.56 19.61
N VAL A 136 -2.25 40.38 19.60
CA VAL A 136 -1.39 40.66 20.77
C VAL A 136 -1.41 42.11 21.21
N ARG A 137 -1.83 43.04 20.34
CA ARG A 137 -1.93 44.48 20.66
C ARG A 137 -3.26 44.84 21.28
N GLU A 138 -4.23 43.96 21.30
CA GLU A 138 -5.54 44.16 21.92
C GLU A 138 -5.45 43.67 23.39
N SER A 139 -5.78 44.55 24.35
CA SER A 139 -5.63 44.27 25.80
C SER A 139 -6.50 43.11 26.30
N ASP A 140 -7.51 42.72 25.52
CA ASP A 140 -8.50 41.74 25.92
C ASP A 140 -8.03 40.29 25.69
N PHE A 141 -6.97 40.09 24.88
CA PHE A 141 -6.45 38.78 24.57
C PHE A 141 -5.12 38.51 25.25
N THR A 142 -5.03 37.39 25.95
CA THR A 142 -3.76 36.82 26.41
C THR A 142 -3.50 35.48 25.75
N THR A 143 -2.25 35.27 25.36
CA THR A 143 -1.84 34.07 24.67
C THR A 143 -0.63 33.45 25.33
N LYS A 144 -0.46 32.12 25.16
CA LYS A 144 0.71 31.40 25.62
C LYS A 144 1.34 30.65 24.46
N TYR A 145 2.65 30.75 24.31
CA TYR A 145 3.42 30.02 23.30
C TYR A 145 3.47 28.54 23.61
N LEU A 146 3.18 27.71 22.61
CA LEU A 146 3.18 26.25 22.72
C LEU A 146 4.39 25.58 22.03
N GLY A 147 5.01 26.22 21.04
CA GLY A 147 6.17 25.71 20.34
C GLY A 147 6.10 25.87 18.81
N LYS A 148 7.08 25.28 18.12
CA LYS A 148 7.17 25.22 16.66
C LYS A 148 7.00 23.76 16.20
N PRO A 149 5.78 23.29 15.95
CA PRO A 149 5.57 21.94 15.43
C PRO A 149 5.93 21.86 13.96
N LYS A 150 6.52 20.72 13.56
CA LYS A 150 6.69 20.41 12.14
C LYS A 150 5.35 19.93 11.57
N LEU A 151 4.61 20.84 10.95
CA LEU A 151 3.30 20.54 10.37
C LEU A 151 3.49 19.76 9.05
N LYS A 152 2.91 18.56 8.96
CA LYS A 152 3.06 17.67 7.81
C LYS A 152 2.55 18.33 6.52
N GLY A 153 3.41 18.45 5.51
CA GLY A 153 3.05 19.05 4.21
C GLY A 153 3.03 20.57 4.20
N VAL A 154 3.55 21.24 5.25
CA VAL A 154 3.71 22.69 5.34
C VAL A 154 5.19 23.00 5.21
N GLY A 155 5.57 23.72 4.14
CA GLY A 155 6.97 24.09 3.87
C GLY A 155 7.49 25.28 4.69
N GLN A 156 6.60 26.04 5.33
CA GLN A 156 6.95 27.21 6.15
C GLN A 156 6.93 26.88 7.64
N GLU A 157 7.75 27.58 8.41
CA GLU A 157 7.84 27.45 9.85
C GLU A 157 6.64 28.14 10.52
N VAL A 158 5.84 27.40 11.29
CA VAL A 158 4.66 27.96 11.99
C VAL A 158 4.85 27.86 13.50
N LYS A 159 4.80 28.98 14.19
CA LYS A 159 4.73 29.01 15.66
C LYS A 159 3.27 28.92 16.12
N VAL A 160 3.01 28.09 17.13
CA VAL A 160 1.67 27.83 17.65
C VAL A 160 1.56 28.41 19.07
N PHE A 161 0.44 29.07 19.34
CA PHE A 161 0.07 29.64 20.63
C PHE A 161 -1.32 29.11 21.04
N CYS A 162 -1.69 29.19 22.31
CA CYS A 162 -3.07 29.05 22.76
C CYS A 162 -3.56 30.37 23.38
N ILE A 163 -4.86 30.64 23.23
CA ILE A 163 -5.51 31.77 23.90
C ILE A 163 -5.79 31.35 25.35
N THR A 164 -5.41 32.19 26.34
CA THR A 164 -5.57 31.90 27.77
C THR A 164 -6.48 32.89 28.49
N SER A 165 -6.99 33.92 27.78
CA SER A 165 -8.03 34.81 28.25
C SER A 165 -9.44 34.22 28.16
N HIS A 166 -10.47 34.90 28.64
CA HIS A 166 -11.89 34.54 28.57
C HIS A 166 -12.23 33.21 29.23
N GLY A 167 -11.44 32.75 30.21
CA GLY A 167 -11.68 31.49 30.90
C GLY A 167 -11.46 30.22 30.01
N LEU A 168 -10.71 30.38 28.94
CA LEU A 168 -10.33 29.26 28.06
C LEU A 168 -9.24 28.40 28.73
N PRO A 169 -9.27 27.08 28.59
CA PRO A 169 -8.28 26.19 29.17
C PRO A 169 -6.92 26.34 28.48
N GLU A 170 -5.88 26.39 29.30
CA GLU A 170 -4.51 26.37 28.81
C GLU A 170 -4.13 24.98 28.25
N THR A 171 -3.55 24.94 27.09
CA THR A 171 -3.04 23.71 26.51
C THR A 171 -1.77 23.25 27.22
N LYS A 172 -1.79 22.07 27.83
CA LYS A 172 -0.60 21.44 28.41
C LYS A 172 0.16 20.68 27.34
N VAL A 173 1.34 21.14 26.98
CA VAL A 173 2.19 20.57 25.92
C VAL A 173 2.42 19.04 26.07
N SER A 174 2.48 18.54 27.32
CA SER A 174 2.61 17.12 27.63
C SER A 174 1.38 16.25 27.27
N LYS A 175 0.23 16.87 26.97
CA LYS A 175 -1.03 16.18 26.62
C LYS A 175 -1.41 16.32 25.15
N VAL A 176 -0.59 17.01 24.35
CA VAL A 176 -0.82 17.21 22.93
C VAL A 176 -0.33 15.97 22.17
N SER A 177 -1.16 15.40 21.33
CA SER A 177 -0.84 14.19 20.53
C SER A 177 0.16 14.44 19.40
N ALA A 178 0.48 15.72 19.11
CA ALA A 178 1.43 16.13 18.08
C ALA A 178 2.79 16.46 18.70
N LYS A 179 3.91 15.98 18.10
CA LYS A 179 5.27 16.22 18.58
C LYS A 179 5.67 17.68 18.34
N LEU A 180 6.00 18.39 19.44
CA LEU A 180 6.63 19.71 19.44
C LEU A 180 8.15 19.51 19.53
N GLU A 181 8.93 20.11 18.61
CA GLU A 181 10.39 20.19 18.76
C GLU A 181 10.74 21.36 19.66
N PRO A 182 11.60 21.18 20.71
CA PRO A 182 12.03 22.29 21.55
C PRO A 182 12.96 23.24 20.78
N GLU A 183 12.81 24.55 20.97
CA GLU A 183 13.76 25.53 20.44
C GLU A 183 15.17 25.27 20.99
N GLY A 184 16.16 25.23 20.09
CA GLY A 184 17.56 25.19 20.49
C GLY A 184 17.95 26.38 21.32
N LEU A 185 18.40 26.16 22.57
CA LEU A 185 18.94 27.19 23.44
C LEU A 185 20.16 27.80 22.77
N GLN A 186 20.08 29.10 22.43
CA GLN A 186 21.27 29.89 22.12
C GLN A 186 22.03 30.15 23.43
N TRP A 187 23.25 29.66 23.53
CA TRP A 187 24.18 29.91 24.62
C TRP A 187 24.69 31.34 24.55
N ASN A 188 24.17 32.22 25.40
CA ASN A 188 24.86 33.46 25.78
C ASN A 188 25.23 33.41 27.25
N VAL A 189 26.49 33.17 27.44
CA VAL A 189 27.41 33.51 28.52
C VAL A 189 26.77 34.35 29.67
N PHE A 190 26.79 33.85 30.93
CA PHE A 190 27.49 34.53 32.00
C PHE A 190 27.75 33.60 33.20
N SER A 191 29.00 33.62 33.58
CA SER A 191 29.68 33.00 34.67
C SER A 191 29.11 33.39 36.06
N ILE A 192 29.35 32.50 37.01
CA ILE A 192 29.37 32.55 38.49
C ILE A 192 28.33 31.64 39.18
N THR A 193 27.29 31.14 38.54
CA THR A 193 26.41 30.12 39.15
C THR A 193 26.76 28.67 38.76
N GLY A 194 27.85 28.48 38.03
CA GLY A 194 28.27 27.19 37.48
C GLY A 194 28.72 26.13 38.49
N ALA A 195 29.26 26.56 39.65
CA ALA A 195 29.77 25.61 40.63
C ALA A 195 28.65 24.97 41.49
N VAL A 196 27.57 25.70 41.74
CA VAL A 196 26.42 25.17 42.52
C VAL A 196 25.53 24.28 41.65
N LEU A 197 25.36 24.62 40.37
CA LEU A 197 24.59 23.81 39.43
C LEU A 197 25.28 22.49 39.01
N THR A 198 26.64 22.44 39.03
CA THR A 198 27.40 21.20 38.75
C THR A 198 27.22 20.20 39.91
N VAL A 199 27.21 20.63 41.15
CA VAL A 199 26.99 19.73 42.29
C VAL A 199 25.54 19.23 42.34
N ILE A 200 24.56 20.09 42.02
CA ILE A 200 23.14 19.72 41.92
C ILE A 200 22.94 18.80 40.70
N GLY A 201 23.59 19.05 39.57
CA GLY A 201 23.56 18.21 38.40
C GLY A 201 24.15 16.81 38.62
N VAL A 202 25.24 16.69 39.35
CA VAL A 202 25.87 15.42 39.72
C VAL A 202 24.99 14.65 40.72
N LEU A 203 24.39 15.31 41.68
CA LEU A 203 23.47 14.70 42.65
C LEU A 203 22.12 14.32 41.97
N PHE A 204 21.68 15.08 41.00
CA PHE A 204 20.50 14.76 40.18
C PHE A 204 20.78 13.58 39.23
N TRP A 205 21.96 13.51 38.62
CA TRP A 205 22.39 12.41 37.77
C TRP A 205 22.54 11.08 38.57
N ILE A 206 23.08 11.16 39.79
CA ILE A 206 23.18 10.02 40.71
C ILE A 206 21.77 9.55 41.15
N ASN A 207 20.82 10.46 41.41
CA ASN A 207 19.45 10.13 41.73
C ASN A 207 18.66 9.56 40.55
N LEU A 208 18.88 10.04 39.28
CA LEU A 208 18.28 9.45 38.09
C LEU A 208 18.76 8.02 37.83
N SER A 209 20.04 7.74 38.11
CA SER A 209 20.59 6.38 38.00
C SER A 209 19.99 5.41 39.03
N PHE A 210 19.55 5.95 40.22
CA PHE A 210 18.91 5.15 41.26
C PHE A 210 17.40 4.93 41.04
N LEU A 211 16.76 5.79 40.20
CA LEU A 211 15.33 5.70 39.90
C LEU A 211 15.00 4.85 38.66
N GLY A 212 16.00 4.26 38.00
CA GLY A 212 15.79 3.34 36.89
C GLY A 212 15.12 3.98 35.66
N ILE A 213 15.16 5.31 35.53
CA ILE A 213 14.71 6.03 34.32
C ILE A 213 15.89 6.01 33.35
N GLY A 214 16.10 4.88 32.67
CA GLY A 214 17.04 4.74 31.57
C GLY A 214 16.67 5.75 30.47
N ILE A 215 17.65 6.55 30.03
CA ILE A 215 17.62 7.17 28.72
C ILE A 215 17.37 5.99 27.76
N ALA A 216 16.29 6.01 27.01
CA ALA A 216 16.04 4.97 26.02
C ALA A 216 17.30 4.90 25.14
N GLU A 217 18.06 3.82 25.24
CA GLU A 217 19.23 3.58 24.38
C GLU A 217 18.73 3.63 22.94
N GLU A 218 19.26 4.55 22.18
CA GLU A 218 18.90 4.69 20.75
C GLU A 218 19.31 3.38 20.06
N VAL A 219 18.32 2.66 19.52
CA VAL A 219 18.54 1.39 18.85
C VAL A 219 19.68 1.57 17.80
N PRO A 220 20.76 0.78 17.88
CA PRO A 220 21.85 0.87 16.91
C PRO A 220 21.33 0.72 15.48
N SER A 221 21.93 1.45 14.52
CA SER A 221 21.48 1.43 13.14
C SER A 221 22.64 1.32 12.16
N ILE A 222 22.49 0.47 11.11
CA ILE A 222 23.53 0.17 10.14
C ILE A 222 22.98 0.09 8.70
N GLY A 223 23.72 0.65 7.76
CA GLY A 223 23.58 0.44 6.32
C GLY A 223 24.65 -0.56 5.85
N ILE A 224 24.23 -1.75 5.44
CA ILE A 224 25.14 -2.75 4.85
C ILE A 224 25.15 -2.50 3.34
N LEU A 225 26.17 -1.77 2.86
CA LEU A 225 26.25 -1.38 1.46
C LEU A 225 26.47 -2.61 0.55
N LEU A 226 26.13 -2.47 -0.73
CA LEU A 226 26.36 -3.54 -1.70
C LEU A 226 27.84 -3.90 -1.72
N MET A 227 28.13 -5.19 -1.51
CA MET A 227 29.49 -5.71 -1.57
C MET A 227 30.04 -5.56 -2.98
N GLU A 228 31.22 -5.00 -3.10
CA GLU A 228 31.90 -4.85 -4.37
C GLU A 228 32.50 -6.21 -4.82
N ASN A 229 32.21 -6.60 -6.06
CA ASN A 229 32.86 -7.77 -6.68
C ASN A 229 34.15 -7.35 -7.36
N LEU A 230 35.27 -7.74 -6.79
CA LEU A 230 36.63 -7.50 -7.35
C LEU A 230 37.09 -8.62 -8.31
N GLY A 231 36.25 -9.66 -8.50
CA GLY A 231 36.51 -10.79 -9.37
C GLY A 231 35.87 -10.64 -10.75
N LYS A 232 35.54 -11.79 -11.37
CA LYS A 232 34.87 -11.80 -12.66
C LYS A 232 33.40 -11.35 -12.53
N GLU A 233 32.87 -10.79 -13.62
CA GLU A 233 31.44 -10.36 -13.67
C GLU A 233 30.47 -11.52 -13.38
N GLU A 234 30.82 -12.73 -13.86
CA GLU A 234 30.05 -13.95 -13.63
C GLU A 234 29.89 -14.30 -12.13
N ASP A 235 30.77 -13.80 -11.25
CA ASP A 235 30.75 -14.00 -9.80
C ASP A 235 29.95 -12.91 -9.02
N GLN A 236 29.30 -11.98 -9.73
CA GLN A 236 28.49 -10.90 -9.10
C GLN A 236 27.41 -11.43 -8.14
N PHE A 237 26.90 -12.62 -8.37
CA PHE A 237 25.91 -13.26 -7.50
C PHE A 237 26.44 -13.52 -6.08
N TRP A 238 27.76 -13.73 -5.90
CA TRP A 238 28.39 -13.87 -4.59
C TRP A 238 28.28 -12.58 -3.78
N ALA A 239 28.75 -11.48 -4.34
CA ALA A 239 28.72 -10.18 -3.68
C ALA A 239 27.28 -9.80 -3.27
N ARG A 240 26.35 -9.93 -4.19
CA ARG A 240 24.96 -9.58 -3.96
C ARG A 240 24.26 -10.54 -3.01
N GLY A 241 24.46 -11.84 -3.18
CA GLY A 241 23.80 -12.87 -2.35
C GLY A 241 24.24 -12.79 -0.90
N ILE A 242 25.55 -12.65 -0.64
CA ILE A 242 26.10 -12.47 0.70
C ILE A 242 25.57 -11.18 1.34
N THR A 243 25.50 -10.06 0.60
CA THR A 243 24.94 -8.81 1.13
C THR A 243 23.47 -8.99 1.55
N GLU A 244 22.64 -9.61 0.70
CA GLU A 244 21.22 -9.85 1.00
C GLU A 244 21.04 -10.76 2.21
N ASP A 245 21.81 -11.85 2.31
CA ASP A 245 21.74 -12.78 3.46
C ASP A 245 22.23 -12.11 4.74
N LEU A 246 23.26 -11.28 4.67
CA LEU A 246 23.77 -10.53 5.82
C LEU A 246 22.75 -9.53 6.36
N ILE A 247 22.08 -8.79 5.47
CA ILE A 247 21.00 -7.86 5.84
C ILE A 247 19.88 -8.63 6.56
N ILE A 248 19.46 -9.77 6.02
CA ILE A 248 18.40 -10.59 6.63
C ILE A 248 18.84 -11.09 7.99
N LYS A 249 20.07 -11.58 8.13
CA LYS A 249 20.57 -12.18 9.36
C LYS A 249 20.76 -11.15 10.48
N VAL A 250 21.34 -9.98 10.16
CA VAL A 250 21.50 -8.87 11.13
C VAL A 250 20.16 -8.27 11.53
N ALA A 251 19.25 -8.07 10.57
CA ALA A 251 17.91 -7.57 10.86
C ALA A 251 17.07 -8.58 11.68
N GLY A 252 17.30 -9.89 11.45
CA GLY A 252 16.63 -10.97 12.17
C GLY A 252 16.97 -11.04 13.67
N ALA A 253 18.12 -10.47 14.08
CA ALA A 253 18.47 -10.32 15.48
C ALA A 253 17.50 -9.40 16.27
N GLY A 254 16.72 -8.57 15.58
CA GLY A 254 15.69 -7.71 16.17
C GLY A 254 16.17 -6.53 17.00
N LEU A 255 17.48 -6.39 17.18
CA LEU A 255 18.13 -5.45 18.11
C LEU A 255 18.86 -4.29 17.38
N VAL A 256 18.89 -4.33 16.06
CA VAL A 256 19.60 -3.35 15.20
C VAL A 256 18.66 -2.94 14.07
N ARG A 257 18.54 -1.64 13.84
CA ARG A 257 17.86 -1.14 12.64
C ARG A 257 18.80 -1.28 11.45
N VAL A 258 18.43 -2.08 10.44
CA VAL A 258 19.20 -2.30 9.23
C VAL A 258 18.53 -1.62 8.05
N ALA A 259 19.28 -0.84 7.26
CA ALA A 259 18.76 -0.21 6.05
C ALA A 259 18.27 -1.27 5.04
N PRO A 260 17.08 -1.09 4.43
CA PRO A 260 16.56 -2.03 3.46
C PRO A 260 17.45 -2.11 2.20
N MET A 261 17.58 -3.32 1.62
CA MET A 261 18.37 -3.56 0.40
C MET A 261 18.01 -2.60 -0.75
N LYS A 262 16.73 -2.22 -0.86
CA LYS A 262 16.26 -1.35 -1.92
C LYS A 262 16.75 0.09 -1.78
N GLU A 263 16.86 0.60 -0.56
CA GLU A 263 17.44 1.91 -0.28
C GLU A 263 18.96 1.88 -0.56
N ILE A 264 19.60 0.77 -0.19
CA ILE A 264 21.03 0.56 -0.43
C ILE A 264 21.38 0.57 -1.93
N LYS A 265 20.51 -0.01 -2.79
CA LYS A 265 20.70 -0.01 -4.25
C LYS A 265 20.65 1.38 -4.91
N LYS A 266 20.07 2.37 -4.25
CA LYS A 266 19.94 3.75 -4.75
C LYS A 266 21.09 4.64 -4.34
N VAL A 267 21.91 4.17 -3.42
CA VAL A 267 23.05 4.93 -2.92
C VAL A 267 24.08 5.07 -4.03
N ASN A 268 24.49 6.31 -4.28
CA ASN A 268 25.70 6.56 -5.07
C ASN A 268 26.92 6.33 -4.18
N MET A 269 27.74 5.33 -4.52
CA MET A 269 28.91 4.95 -3.74
C MET A 269 30.03 6.00 -3.77
N ASP A 270 29.94 6.99 -4.67
CA ASP A 270 30.89 8.11 -4.78
C ASP A 270 30.53 9.27 -3.83
N ASP A 271 29.35 9.21 -3.17
CA ASP A 271 28.93 10.22 -2.20
C ASP A 271 29.71 10.10 -0.88
N GLU A 272 29.79 11.20 -0.13
CA GLU A 272 30.36 11.19 1.22
C GLU A 272 29.57 10.27 2.16
N PHE A 273 30.24 9.50 3.00
CA PHE A 273 29.62 8.55 3.93
C PHE A 273 28.53 9.14 4.81
N GLU A 274 28.68 10.40 5.23
CA GLU A 274 27.65 11.09 6.00
C GLU A 274 26.36 11.29 5.19
N ASN A 275 26.47 11.61 3.90
CA ASN A 275 25.33 11.78 3.01
C ASN A 275 24.63 10.43 2.76
N ILE A 276 25.40 9.39 2.49
CA ILE A 276 24.89 8.01 2.35
C ILE A 276 24.12 7.59 3.61
N ALA A 277 24.72 7.77 4.78
CA ALA A 277 24.10 7.40 6.04
C ALA A 277 22.83 8.22 6.35
N ARG A 278 22.82 9.50 5.97
CA ARG A 278 21.63 10.36 6.10
C ARG A 278 20.50 9.89 5.19
N GLN A 279 20.82 9.51 3.94
CA GLN A 279 19.87 8.95 2.99
C GLN A 279 19.29 7.62 3.49
N LEU A 280 20.11 6.77 4.06
CA LEU A 280 19.71 5.46 4.62
C LEU A 280 19.14 5.57 6.04
N HIS A 281 19.16 6.77 6.65
CA HIS A 281 18.77 7.01 8.04
C HIS A 281 19.47 6.11 9.06
N VAL A 282 20.78 5.90 8.92
CA VAL A 282 21.60 5.04 9.79
C VAL A 282 22.80 5.79 10.36
N LYS A 283 23.37 5.26 11.46
CA LYS A 283 24.58 5.81 12.09
C LYS A 283 25.85 5.20 11.56
N HIS A 284 25.81 3.91 11.19
CA HIS A 284 26.97 3.16 10.76
C HIS A 284 26.79 2.65 9.33
N LEU A 285 27.89 2.54 8.61
CA LEU A 285 27.92 1.93 7.27
C LEU A 285 28.91 0.77 7.27
N LEU A 286 28.51 -0.36 6.70
CA LEU A 286 29.40 -1.47 6.37
C LEU A 286 29.74 -1.42 4.89
N ILE A 287 31.02 -1.26 4.61
CA ILE A 287 31.58 -1.31 3.26
C ILE A 287 32.34 -2.64 3.14
N SER A 288 32.14 -3.37 2.06
CA SER A 288 32.72 -4.67 1.87
C SER A 288 33.04 -4.95 0.40
N SER A 289 34.06 -5.80 0.17
CA SER A 289 34.41 -6.29 -1.16
C SER A 289 34.79 -7.77 -1.09
N ILE A 290 34.56 -8.49 -2.20
CA ILE A 290 34.86 -9.91 -2.33
C ILE A 290 35.64 -10.15 -3.62
N TYR A 291 36.66 -11.01 -3.54
CA TYR A 291 37.40 -11.54 -4.68
C TYR A 291 37.37 -13.07 -4.61
N LYS A 292 36.65 -13.72 -5.50
CA LYS A 292 36.60 -15.18 -5.62
C LYS A 292 37.75 -15.65 -6.54
N HIS A 293 38.47 -16.67 -6.13
CA HIS A 293 39.50 -17.33 -6.90
C HIS A 293 39.32 -18.87 -6.88
N ALA A 294 40.09 -19.60 -7.64
CA ALA A 294 39.88 -21.04 -7.84
C ALA A 294 39.85 -21.87 -6.55
N ASN A 295 40.63 -21.49 -5.53
CA ASN A 295 40.77 -22.27 -4.30
C ASN A 295 40.07 -21.65 -3.08
N GLY A 296 39.48 -20.46 -3.21
CA GLY A 296 38.90 -19.76 -2.07
C GLY A 296 38.37 -18.38 -2.44
N PHE A 297 38.23 -17.53 -1.42
CA PHE A 297 37.84 -16.15 -1.59
C PHE A 297 38.52 -15.23 -0.58
N ASP A 298 38.82 -14.01 -1.02
CA ASP A 298 39.22 -12.91 -0.16
C ASP A 298 38.01 -12.01 0.06
N LEU A 299 37.66 -11.77 1.32
CA LEU A 299 36.59 -10.86 1.71
C LEU A 299 37.16 -9.78 2.62
N ARG A 300 36.87 -8.52 2.32
CA ARG A 300 37.23 -7.37 3.14
C ARG A 300 35.97 -6.68 3.60
N CYS A 301 35.95 -6.26 4.85
CA CYS A 301 34.86 -5.42 5.33
C CYS A 301 35.39 -4.37 6.30
N GLN A 302 34.71 -3.24 6.31
CA GLN A 302 34.96 -2.13 7.21
C GLN A 302 33.66 -1.52 7.66
N MET A 303 33.44 -1.41 8.96
CA MET A 303 32.31 -0.68 9.53
C MET A 303 32.81 0.69 10.01
N ILE A 304 32.17 1.72 9.53
CA ILE A 304 32.49 3.11 9.86
C ILE A 304 31.35 3.79 10.60
N ASP A 305 31.67 4.69 11.51
CA ASP A 305 30.75 5.69 12.03
C ASP A 305 30.64 6.77 10.97
N ALA A 306 29.44 6.94 10.40
CA ALA A 306 29.27 7.77 9.21
C ALA A 306 29.45 9.27 9.49
N LYS A 307 29.23 9.72 10.71
CA LYS A 307 29.39 11.14 11.11
C LYS A 307 30.85 11.51 11.32
N SER A 308 31.61 10.64 11.96
CA SER A 308 33.02 10.90 12.27
C SER A 308 33.98 10.36 11.20
N GLY A 309 33.53 9.50 10.28
CA GLY A 309 34.37 8.77 9.33
C GLY A 309 35.26 7.72 9.96
N ASN A 310 35.25 7.54 11.29
CA ASN A 310 36.12 6.62 11.99
C ASN A 310 35.73 5.17 11.79
N SER A 311 36.71 4.33 11.51
CA SER A 311 36.52 2.88 11.46
C SER A 311 36.26 2.33 12.86
N LYS A 312 35.12 1.63 13.03
CA LYS A 312 34.78 0.90 14.25
C LYS A 312 35.24 -0.54 14.20
N TYR A 313 35.29 -1.10 12.99
CA TYR A 313 35.71 -2.47 12.75
C TYR A 313 36.26 -2.59 11.34
N ALA A 314 37.33 -3.34 11.17
CA ALA A 314 37.89 -3.70 9.86
C ALA A 314 38.48 -5.11 9.94
N HIS A 315 38.16 -5.94 8.97
CA HIS A 315 38.69 -7.31 8.90
C HIS A 315 38.88 -7.78 7.45
N LYS A 316 39.84 -8.66 7.28
CA LYS A 316 40.09 -9.36 6.00
C LYS A 316 40.08 -10.86 6.27
N TRP A 317 39.24 -11.58 5.54
CA TRP A 317 39.26 -13.03 5.46
C TRP A 317 39.93 -13.46 4.15
N SER A 318 40.78 -14.48 4.22
CA SER A 318 41.30 -15.22 3.08
C SER A 318 41.01 -16.68 3.39
N GLU A 319 39.92 -17.19 2.86
CA GLU A 319 39.34 -18.46 3.27
C GLU A 319 39.17 -19.41 2.09
N PRO A 320 39.32 -20.74 2.29
CA PRO A 320 38.94 -21.70 1.25
C PRO A 320 37.44 -21.74 1.03
N LEU A 321 37.00 -22.18 -0.15
CA LEU A 321 35.57 -22.21 -0.54
C LEU A 321 34.70 -22.99 0.44
N ASN A 322 35.23 -24.00 1.14
CA ASN A 322 34.47 -24.77 2.14
C ASN A 322 34.04 -23.94 3.38
N LYS A 323 34.58 -22.74 3.56
CA LYS A 323 34.17 -21.78 4.59
C LYS A 323 33.09 -20.80 4.15
N SER A 324 32.75 -20.79 2.84
CA SER A 324 31.77 -19.82 2.32
C SER A 324 30.41 -19.87 2.98
N PRO A 325 29.85 -21.05 3.39
CA PRO A 325 28.53 -21.08 4.05
C PRO A 325 28.51 -20.41 5.42
N THR A 326 29.65 -20.36 6.13
CA THR A 326 29.73 -19.77 7.48
C THR A 326 30.03 -18.27 7.48
N ILE A 327 30.43 -17.70 6.32
CA ILE A 327 30.94 -16.33 6.26
C ILE A 327 29.87 -15.29 6.65
N VAL A 328 28.62 -15.48 6.25
CA VAL A 328 27.51 -14.57 6.57
C VAL A 328 27.25 -14.55 8.09
N GLY A 329 27.31 -15.72 8.74
CA GLY A 329 27.19 -15.84 10.20
C GLY A 329 28.31 -15.11 10.92
N SER A 330 29.57 -15.36 10.51
CA SER A 330 30.75 -14.70 11.09
C SER A 330 30.72 -13.18 10.93
N LEU A 331 30.26 -12.69 9.77
CA LEU A 331 30.07 -11.26 9.54
C LEU A 331 28.96 -10.67 10.43
N ALA A 332 27.83 -11.35 10.54
CA ALA A 332 26.72 -10.91 11.37
C ALA A 332 27.12 -10.79 12.84
N ASP A 333 27.79 -11.80 13.39
CA ASP A 333 28.31 -11.78 14.78
C ASP A 333 29.29 -10.62 15.01
N ASN A 334 30.21 -10.41 14.08
CA ASN A 334 31.16 -9.30 14.21
C ASN A 334 30.48 -7.94 14.17
N ILE A 335 29.45 -7.75 13.34
CA ILE A 335 28.64 -6.52 13.29
C ILE A 335 27.93 -6.32 14.63
N LEU A 336 27.19 -7.33 15.12
CA LEU A 336 26.43 -7.23 16.34
C LEU A 336 27.32 -6.94 17.55
N ASN A 337 28.45 -7.67 17.67
CA ASN A 337 29.44 -7.45 18.73
C ASN A 337 30.01 -6.02 18.68
N THR A 338 30.34 -5.50 17.47
CA THR A 338 30.86 -4.14 17.30
C THR A 338 29.82 -3.08 17.68
N LEU A 339 28.55 -3.36 17.45
CA LEU A 339 27.43 -2.49 17.83
C LEU A 339 27.04 -2.69 19.32
N GLN A 340 27.74 -3.52 20.08
CA GLN A 340 27.48 -3.86 21.49
C GLN A 340 26.08 -4.46 21.72
N VAL A 341 25.64 -5.30 20.78
CA VAL A 341 24.34 -5.95 20.81
C VAL A 341 24.54 -7.42 21.11
N ASP A 342 24.05 -7.86 22.26
CA ASP A 342 24.07 -9.29 22.62
C ASP A 342 23.01 -10.06 21.82
N SER A 343 23.43 -10.84 20.84
CA SER A 343 22.54 -11.75 20.13
C SER A 343 22.24 -12.97 21.02
N LYS A 344 20.97 -13.27 21.20
CA LYS A 344 20.52 -14.47 21.94
C LYS A 344 20.74 -15.78 21.17
N GLN A 345 21.26 -15.73 19.96
CA GLN A 345 21.50 -16.86 19.06
C GLN A 345 22.92 -16.84 18.51
N GLU A 346 23.58 -18.00 18.47
CA GLU A 346 24.82 -18.17 17.71
C GLU A 346 24.53 -17.99 16.20
N MET A 347 25.02 -16.88 15.62
CA MET A 347 24.83 -16.53 14.20
C MET A 347 25.76 -17.29 13.26
N ILE A 348 26.79 -17.96 13.80
CA ILE A 348 27.86 -18.62 13.01
C ILE A 348 27.36 -19.91 12.35
N ALA A 349 26.32 -20.57 12.88
CA ALA A 349 25.82 -21.80 12.32
C ALA A 349 25.38 -21.60 10.85
N ALA A 350 26.02 -22.35 9.94
CA ALA A 350 25.65 -22.35 8.54
C ALA A 350 24.38 -23.20 8.32
N GLU A 351 23.47 -22.71 7.49
CA GLU A 351 22.29 -23.49 7.06
C GLU A 351 22.65 -24.69 6.19
N SER A 352 23.77 -24.59 5.45
CA SER A 352 24.39 -25.67 4.68
C SER A 352 25.87 -25.76 5.00
N ILE A 353 26.38 -26.96 5.11
CA ILE A 353 27.83 -27.22 5.23
C ILE A 353 28.48 -27.49 3.87
N ASN A 354 27.69 -27.64 2.83
CA ASN A 354 28.15 -27.91 1.47
C ASN A 354 28.36 -26.58 0.69
N PRO A 355 29.60 -26.20 0.39
CA PRO A 355 29.91 -24.93 -0.27
C PRO A 355 29.37 -24.85 -1.70
N GLU A 356 29.28 -25.97 -2.41
CA GLU A 356 28.73 -26.05 -3.76
C GLU A 356 27.20 -25.85 -3.73
N ALA A 357 26.51 -26.44 -2.76
CA ALA A 357 25.09 -26.21 -2.53
C ALA A 357 24.80 -24.73 -2.23
N TYR A 358 25.62 -24.09 -1.40
CA TYR A 358 25.53 -22.66 -1.12
C TYR A 358 25.71 -21.81 -2.37
N GLU A 359 26.71 -22.13 -3.20
CA GLU A 359 26.93 -21.42 -4.47
C GLU A 359 25.73 -21.52 -5.41
N PHE A 360 25.17 -22.73 -5.59
CA PHE A 360 23.99 -22.92 -6.41
C PHE A 360 22.75 -22.21 -5.86
N TYR A 361 22.57 -22.19 -4.53
CA TYR A 361 21.52 -21.40 -3.91
C TYR A 361 21.65 -19.91 -4.23
N LEU A 362 22.87 -19.34 -4.10
CA LEU A 362 23.10 -17.93 -4.43
C LEU A 362 22.82 -17.63 -5.91
N LYS A 363 23.23 -18.50 -6.83
CA LYS A 363 22.91 -18.40 -8.27
C LYS A 363 21.40 -18.42 -8.51
N GLY A 364 20.70 -19.37 -7.91
CA GLY A 364 19.25 -19.51 -8.01
C GLY A 364 18.52 -18.29 -7.45
N LYS A 365 18.89 -17.83 -6.26
CA LYS A 365 18.35 -16.64 -5.61
C LYS A 365 18.60 -15.38 -6.45
N TYR A 366 19.81 -15.19 -6.94
CA TYR A 366 20.14 -14.07 -7.79
C TYR A 366 19.29 -14.04 -9.07
N ARG A 367 19.20 -15.19 -9.76
CA ARG A 367 18.43 -15.29 -11.00
C ARG A 367 16.93 -15.07 -10.76
N TYR A 368 16.38 -15.64 -9.69
CA TYR A 368 14.98 -15.44 -9.28
C TYR A 368 14.65 -13.97 -8.99
N ASN A 369 15.54 -13.28 -8.24
CA ASN A 369 15.31 -11.88 -7.87
C ASN A 369 15.47 -10.89 -9.04
N ASN A 370 16.18 -11.28 -10.11
CA ASN A 370 16.41 -10.45 -11.30
C ASN A 370 15.73 -10.99 -12.56
N ARG A 371 14.79 -11.93 -12.40
CA ARG A 371 14.08 -12.56 -13.52
C ARG A 371 13.28 -11.53 -14.32
N LYS A 372 13.29 -11.70 -15.64
CA LYS A 372 12.53 -10.88 -16.59
C LYS A 372 11.44 -11.68 -17.30
N ASN A 373 11.54 -13.02 -17.31
CA ASN A 373 10.65 -13.91 -18.03
C ASN A 373 10.59 -15.29 -17.35
N MET A 374 9.84 -16.23 -17.94
CA MET A 374 9.71 -17.61 -17.45
C MET A 374 11.00 -18.41 -17.60
N GLU A 375 11.81 -18.14 -18.62
CA GLU A 375 13.10 -18.83 -18.81
C GLU A 375 14.04 -18.54 -17.63
N ASP A 376 14.10 -17.29 -17.16
CA ASP A 376 14.87 -16.93 -15.96
C ASP A 376 14.37 -17.69 -14.72
N MET A 377 13.05 -17.91 -14.63
CA MET A 377 12.45 -18.70 -13.54
C MET A 377 12.92 -20.16 -13.59
N GLU A 378 12.90 -20.79 -14.77
CA GLU A 378 13.33 -22.18 -14.92
C GLU A 378 14.85 -22.33 -14.68
N ILE A 379 15.66 -21.37 -15.11
CA ILE A 379 17.09 -21.33 -14.79
C ILE A 379 17.31 -21.24 -13.27
N ALA A 380 16.55 -20.36 -12.60
CA ALA A 380 16.61 -20.24 -11.14
C ALA A 380 16.25 -21.55 -10.45
N ARG A 381 15.18 -22.22 -10.91
CA ARG A 381 14.80 -23.55 -10.40
C ARG A 381 15.87 -24.59 -10.58
N GLY A 382 16.48 -24.66 -11.76
CA GLY A 382 17.57 -25.60 -12.04
C GLY A 382 18.73 -25.44 -11.04
N PHE A 383 19.11 -24.21 -10.70
CA PHE A 383 20.12 -23.96 -9.67
C PHE A 383 19.65 -24.36 -8.26
N LEU A 384 18.40 -24.07 -7.88
CA LEU A 384 17.87 -24.44 -6.57
C LEU A 384 17.69 -25.96 -6.41
N ILE A 385 17.26 -26.65 -7.47
CA ILE A 385 17.21 -28.12 -7.49
C ILE A 385 18.61 -28.68 -7.26
N LYS A 386 19.62 -28.15 -7.97
CA LYS A 386 21.00 -28.59 -7.81
C LYS A 386 21.54 -28.35 -6.40
N ALA A 387 21.19 -27.20 -5.80
CA ALA A 387 21.52 -26.93 -4.40
C ALA A 387 20.92 -27.98 -3.44
N ASN A 388 19.65 -28.35 -3.66
CA ASN A 388 18.95 -29.34 -2.84
C ASN A 388 19.43 -30.78 -3.06
N GLU A 389 19.92 -31.12 -4.28
CA GLU A 389 20.58 -32.40 -4.55
C GLU A 389 21.91 -32.53 -3.80
N LEU A 390 22.65 -31.43 -3.68
CA LEU A 390 23.94 -31.39 -2.98
C LEU A 390 23.80 -31.33 -1.46
N ASP A 391 22.72 -30.73 -0.96
CA ASP A 391 22.37 -30.68 0.45
C ASP A 391 20.85 -30.71 0.63
N GLU A 392 20.32 -31.88 0.90
CA GLU A 392 18.89 -32.11 1.09
C GLU A 392 18.30 -31.43 2.35
N ASN A 393 19.16 -30.94 3.25
CA ASN A 393 18.76 -30.24 4.49
C ASN A 393 18.84 -28.73 4.34
N TYR A 394 19.16 -28.20 3.17
CA TYR A 394 19.28 -26.77 2.96
C TYR A 394 17.91 -26.09 2.89
N LEU A 395 17.31 -25.80 4.08
CA LEU A 395 15.94 -25.33 4.23
C LEU A 395 15.67 -24.02 3.48
N SER A 396 16.58 -23.05 3.46
CA SER A 396 16.40 -21.81 2.70
C SER A 396 16.29 -22.05 1.20
N SER A 397 17.06 -22.99 0.65
CA SER A 397 16.96 -23.35 -0.77
C SER A 397 15.62 -24.02 -1.08
N ILE A 398 15.17 -24.94 -0.21
CA ILE A 398 13.89 -25.63 -0.37
C ILE A 398 12.72 -24.63 -0.31
N ILE A 399 12.71 -23.70 0.64
CA ILE A 399 11.67 -22.67 0.78
C ILE A 399 11.63 -21.79 -0.48
N LEU A 400 12.79 -21.38 -0.98
CA LEU A 400 12.87 -20.55 -2.18
C LEU A 400 12.38 -21.31 -3.43
N LEU A 401 12.77 -22.58 -3.60
CA LEU A 401 12.30 -23.43 -4.68
C LEU A 401 10.77 -23.61 -4.62
N ALA A 402 10.22 -23.89 -3.45
CA ALA A 402 8.77 -23.98 -3.25
C ALA A 402 8.06 -22.65 -3.56
N GLY A 403 8.67 -21.52 -3.21
CA GLY A 403 8.19 -20.19 -3.58
C GLY A 403 8.13 -19.99 -5.10
N THR A 404 9.10 -20.53 -5.87
CA THR A 404 9.05 -20.48 -7.33
C THR A 404 7.88 -21.30 -7.90
N TYR A 405 7.63 -22.50 -7.35
CA TYR A 405 6.50 -23.34 -7.76
C TYR A 405 5.15 -22.68 -7.41
N ASN A 406 5.03 -22.06 -6.23
CA ASN A 406 3.83 -21.32 -5.86
C ASN A 406 3.55 -20.15 -6.83
N SER A 407 4.56 -19.43 -7.26
CA SER A 407 4.41 -18.31 -8.18
C SER A 407 3.96 -18.71 -9.58
N THR A 408 4.11 -19.98 -9.95
CA THR A 408 3.67 -20.57 -11.23
C THR A 408 2.42 -21.46 -11.10
N SER A 409 1.77 -21.45 -9.92
CA SER A 409 0.56 -22.26 -9.63
C SER A 409 0.80 -23.77 -9.59
N GLU A 410 2.04 -24.20 -9.42
CA GLU A 410 2.43 -25.60 -9.22
C GLU A 410 2.39 -25.96 -7.72
N HIS A 411 1.23 -25.74 -7.10
CA HIS A 411 1.06 -25.78 -5.65
C HIS A 411 1.35 -27.16 -5.04
N ASP A 412 1.02 -28.25 -5.73
CA ASP A 412 1.28 -29.60 -5.24
C ASP A 412 2.79 -29.84 -5.06
N LYS A 413 3.62 -29.44 -6.03
CA LYS A 413 5.08 -29.55 -5.92
C LYS A 413 5.64 -28.74 -4.77
N ALA A 414 5.07 -27.55 -4.52
CA ALA A 414 5.47 -26.72 -3.40
C ALA A 414 5.10 -27.38 -2.05
N ILE A 415 3.89 -27.94 -1.94
CA ILE A 415 3.40 -28.60 -0.72
C ILE A 415 4.25 -29.84 -0.42
N ASP A 416 4.55 -30.68 -1.41
CA ASP A 416 5.36 -31.88 -1.24
C ASP A 416 6.76 -31.54 -0.70
N LEU A 417 7.44 -30.57 -1.32
CA LEU A 417 8.76 -30.12 -0.89
C LEU A 417 8.74 -29.56 0.55
N LEU A 418 7.76 -28.72 0.84
CA LEU A 418 7.65 -28.06 2.13
C LEU A 418 7.24 -29.00 3.26
N THR A 419 6.45 -30.02 2.96
CA THR A 419 6.07 -31.06 3.95
C THR A 419 7.31 -31.85 4.40
N GLY A 420 8.20 -32.17 3.48
CA GLY A 420 9.50 -32.79 3.82
C GLY A 420 10.38 -31.87 4.62
N ALA A 421 10.47 -30.60 4.22
CA ALA A 421 11.25 -29.58 4.93
C ALA A 421 10.72 -29.28 6.34
N LEU A 422 9.40 -29.29 6.52
CA LEU A 422 8.78 -29.09 7.84
C LEU A 422 9.25 -30.14 8.86
N LYS A 423 9.21 -31.41 8.48
CA LYS A 423 9.69 -32.49 9.35
C LYS A 423 11.16 -32.30 9.74
N LYS A 424 12.00 -31.87 8.80
CA LYS A 424 13.42 -31.58 9.05
C LYS A 424 13.62 -30.41 10.02
N ALA A 425 12.89 -29.31 9.80
CA ALA A 425 12.96 -28.13 10.68
C ALA A 425 12.50 -28.46 12.11
N GLU A 426 11.45 -29.25 12.25
CA GLU A 426 10.96 -29.74 13.57
C GLU A 426 11.97 -30.65 14.26
N GLN A 427 12.63 -31.56 13.54
CA GLN A 427 13.70 -32.41 14.05
C GLN A 427 14.91 -31.65 14.55
N LEU A 428 15.25 -30.55 13.85
CA LEU A 428 16.32 -29.64 14.22
C LEU A 428 15.94 -28.70 15.37
N GLY A 429 14.64 -28.65 15.75
CA GLY A 429 14.12 -27.72 16.75
C GLY A 429 14.16 -26.26 16.31
N ASP A 430 14.35 -26.00 15.00
CA ASP A 430 14.46 -24.65 14.48
C ASP A 430 13.06 -24.02 14.26
N LYS A 431 12.63 -23.27 15.26
CA LYS A 431 11.32 -22.60 15.26
C LYS A 431 11.17 -21.53 14.16
N ASP A 432 12.26 -20.84 13.79
CA ASP A 432 12.19 -19.79 12.79
C ASP A 432 11.98 -20.39 11.39
N PHE A 433 12.68 -21.46 11.04
CA PHE A 433 12.40 -22.21 9.82
C PHE A 433 11.03 -22.87 9.85
N THR A 434 10.65 -23.47 10.96
CA THR A 434 9.31 -24.08 11.12
C THR A 434 8.22 -23.04 10.80
N ALA A 435 8.29 -21.83 11.37
CA ALA A 435 7.32 -20.77 11.11
C ALA A 435 7.30 -20.31 9.63
N ARG A 436 8.48 -20.15 9.02
CA ARG A 436 8.60 -19.76 7.60
C ARG A 436 8.04 -20.83 6.66
N ILE A 437 8.32 -22.11 6.95
CA ILE A 437 7.81 -23.23 6.15
C ILE A 437 6.29 -23.33 6.28
N LEU A 438 5.74 -23.26 7.49
CA LEU A 438 4.30 -23.25 7.74
C LEU A 438 3.61 -22.08 7.03
N TYR A 439 4.19 -20.89 7.06
CA TYR A 439 3.70 -19.72 6.31
C TYR A 439 3.65 -20.00 4.79
N THR A 440 4.70 -20.60 4.24
CA THR A 440 4.77 -20.91 2.81
C THR A 440 3.84 -22.06 2.41
N LEU A 441 3.65 -23.07 3.28
CA LEU A 441 2.63 -24.12 3.14
C LEU A 441 1.23 -23.51 3.13
N GLY A 442 0.95 -22.57 4.06
CA GLY A 442 -0.32 -21.85 4.08
C GLY A 442 -0.60 -21.11 2.78
N ALA A 443 0.43 -20.46 2.19
CA ALA A 443 0.31 -19.79 0.90
C ALA A 443 0.08 -20.78 -0.26
N ALA A 444 0.72 -21.94 -0.26
CA ALA A 444 0.53 -22.99 -1.26
C ALA A 444 -0.87 -23.60 -1.18
N SER A 445 -1.32 -23.98 0.01
CA SER A 445 -2.66 -24.53 0.24
C SER A 445 -3.77 -23.53 -0.10
N ASN A 446 -3.58 -22.24 0.22
CA ASN A 446 -4.52 -21.20 -0.19
C ASN A 446 -4.57 -21.04 -1.72
N GLY A 447 -3.42 -21.10 -2.39
CA GLY A 447 -3.35 -21.07 -3.86
C GLY A 447 -4.03 -22.26 -4.53
N LYS A 448 -4.04 -23.43 -3.87
CA LYS A 448 -4.73 -24.64 -4.30
C LYS A 448 -6.23 -24.62 -4.00
N GLY A 449 -6.70 -23.71 -3.13
CA GLY A 449 -8.09 -23.62 -2.69
C GLY A 449 -8.41 -24.47 -1.45
N GLU A 450 -7.39 -24.99 -0.76
CA GLU A 450 -7.52 -25.76 0.48
C GLU A 450 -7.56 -24.83 1.70
N ASP A 451 -8.61 -24.01 1.77
CA ASP A 451 -8.74 -22.89 2.73
C ASP A 451 -8.56 -23.28 4.20
N ASP A 452 -9.15 -24.40 4.64
CA ASP A 452 -9.10 -24.80 6.04
C ASP A 452 -7.68 -25.25 6.42
N GLN A 453 -6.99 -25.91 5.49
CA GLN A 453 -5.60 -26.31 5.68
C GLN A 453 -4.66 -25.10 5.67
N ALA A 454 -4.88 -24.16 4.75
CA ALA A 454 -4.16 -22.90 4.70
C ALA A 454 -4.29 -22.12 6.02
N LYS A 455 -5.52 -22.01 6.55
CA LYS A 455 -5.79 -21.36 7.82
C LYS A 455 -5.03 -22.03 8.97
N SER A 456 -5.08 -23.35 9.06
CA SER A 456 -4.36 -24.11 10.08
C SER A 456 -2.85 -23.85 10.04
N TYR A 457 -2.26 -23.84 8.84
CA TYR A 457 -0.84 -23.54 8.67
C TYR A 457 -0.49 -22.10 9.08
N TYR A 458 -1.30 -21.12 8.70
CA TYR A 458 -1.08 -19.72 9.11
C TYR A 458 -1.22 -19.52 10.61
N GLU A 459 -2.19 -20.16 11.29
CA GLU A 459 -2.37 -20.06 12.73
C GLU A 459 -1.17 -20.64 13.48
N LYS A 460 -0.66 -21.80 13.04
CA LYS A 460 0.56 -22.40 13.61
C LYS A 460 1.79 -21.51 13.39
N ALA A 461 1.95 -20.98 12.17
CA ALA A 461 3.03 -20.05 11.85
C ALA A 461 2.96 -18.79 12.71
N LEU A 462 1.74 -18.23 12.91
CA LEU A 462 1.50 -17.03 13.70
C LEU A 462 1.87 -17.26 15.17
N SER A 463 1.46 -18.40 15.75
CA SER A 463 1.80 -18.74 17.13
C SER A 463 3.31 -18.75 17.36
N ILE A 464 4.06 -19.39 16.46
CA ILE A 464 5.54 -19.44 16.56
C ILE A 464 6.14 -18.05 16.31
N ALA A 465 5.63 -17.30 15.33
CA ALA A 465 6.13 -15.96 15.03
C ALA A 465 5.93 -15.00 16.22
N ILE A 466 4.81 -15.12 16.96
CA ILE A 466 4.55 -14.35 18.18
C ILE A 466 5.53 -14.77 19.27
N GLU A 467 5.73 -16.07 19.51
CA GLU A 467 6.70 -16.59 20.49
C GLU A 467 8.12 -16.06 20.23
N ARG A 468 8.46 -15.91 18.93
CA ARG A 468 9.79 -15.46 18.49
C ARG A 468 9.90 -13.93 18.32
N ASP A 469 8.83 -13.16 18.58
CA ASP A 469 8.71 -11.71 18.31
C ASP A 469 9.09 -11.35 16.86
N ASN A 470 8.78 -12.23 15.90
CA ASN A 470 9.06 -11.98 14.49
C ASN A 470 7.97 -11.09 13.85
N LYS A 471 8.01 -9.81 14.18
CA LYS A 471 7.01 -8.81 13.74
C LYS A 471 6.81 -8.78 12.22
N LYS A 472 7.87 -8.94 11.44
CA LYS A 472 7.77 -8.98 9.97
C LYS A 472 6.94 -10.16 9.48
N LEU A 473 7.16 -11.35 10.04
CA LEU A 473 6.41 -12.56 9.68
C LEU A 473 4.96 -12.46 10.16
N ILE A 474 4.72 -11.93 11.38
CA ILE A 474 3.37 -11.67 11.92
C ILE A 474 2.58 -10.77 10.96
N GLY A 475 3.18 -9.65 10.51
CA GLY A 475 2.55 -8.76 9.53
C GLY A 475 2.19 -9.47 8.22
N SER A 476 3.11 -10.30 7.69
CA SER A 476 2.89 -11.04 6.45
C SER A 476 1.78 -12.10 6.58
N ILE A 477 1.71 -12.79 7.71
CA ILE A 477 0.65 -13.76 8.00
C ILE A 477 -0.70 -13.04 8.09
N ASN A 478 -0.77 -11.90 8.79
CA ASN A 478 -1.99 -11.11 8.90
C ASN A 478 -2.49 -10.64 7.52
N ILE A 479 -1.61 -10.23 6.61
CA ILE A 479 -2.00 -9.92 5.22
C ILE A 479 -2.67 -11.13 4.55
N ASN A 480 -2.09 -12.32 4.67
CA ASN A 480 -2.63 -13.51 4.01
C ASN A 480 -3.94 -14.00 4.64
N ILE A 481 -4.07 -13.95 5.96
CA ILE A 481 -5.35 -14.25 6.63
C ILE A 481 -6.41 -13.22 6.23
N GLY A 482 -6.05 -11.95 6.17
CA GLY A 482 -6.92 -10.88 5.68
C GLY A 482 -7.39 -11.13 4.24
N ASN A 483 -6.50 -11.61 3.35
CA ASN A 483 -6.85 -12.02 2.00
C ASN A 483 -7.90 -13.14 2.00
N MET A 484 -7.72 -14.19 2.81
CA MET A 484 -8.68 -15.29 2.91
C MET A 484 -10.07 -14.80 3.34
N HIS A 485 -10.17 -13.94 4.36
CA HIS A 485 -11.44 -13.35 4.79
C HIS A 485 -12.05 -12.46 3.70
N SER A 486 -11.25 -11.64 3.02
CA SER A 486 -11.68 -10.80 1.91
C SER A 486 -12.23 -11.61 0.72
N PHE A 487 -11.67 -12.78 0.42
CA PHE A 487 -12.20 -13.69 -0.61
C PHE A 487 -13.53 -14.33 -0.18
N LYS A 488 -13.66 -14.71 1.08
CA LYS A 488 -14.91 -15.25 1.66
C LYS A 488 -15.99 -14.18 1.89
N LYS A 489 -15.75 -12.93 1.46
CA LYS A 489 -16.64 -11.77 1.64
C LYS A 489 -16.84 -11.35 3.11
N ASP A 490 -16.02 -11.86 4.03
CA ASP A 490 -15.96 -11.40 5.43
C ASP A 490 -15.05 -10.16 5.50
N LEU A 491 -15.58 -9.05 4.97
CA LEU A 491 -14.80 -7.84 4.71
C LEU A 491 -14.34 -7.15 6.00
N ASP A 492 -15.12 -7.24 7.06
CA ASP A 492 -14.79 -6.61 8.34
C ASP A 492 -13.60 -7.28 9.00
N LYS A 493 -13.56 -8.63 9.02
CA LYS A 493 -12.38 -9.35 9.50
C LYS A 493 -11.16 -9.15 8.59
N GLY A 494 -11.38 -9.11 7.27
CA GLY A 494 -10.31 -8.76 6.34
C GLY A 494 -9.66 -7.42 6.69
N LEU A 495 -10.48 -6.39 6.96
CA LEU A 495 -10.03 -5.06 7.35
C LEU A 495 -9.29 -5.07 8.69
N GLU A 496 -9.77 -5.82 9.68
CA GLU A 496 -9.12 -5.97 10.98
C GLU A 496 -7.70 -6.52 10.85
N TYR A 497 -7.52 -7.61 10.09
CA TYR A 497 -6.21 -8.20 9.85
C TYR A 497 -5.26 -7.28 9.08
N TYR A 498 -5.75 -6.57 8.04
CA TYR A 498 -4.92 -5.62 7.31
C TYR A 498 -4.51 -4.42 8.16
N THR A 499 -5.40 -3.91 9.00
CA THR A 499 -5.11 -2.82 9.93
C THR A 499 -4.10 -3.27 11.00
N SER A 500 -4.22 -4.51 11.49
CA SER A 500 -3.22 -5.10 12.39
C SER A 500 -1.85 -5.22 11.73
N ALA A 501 -1.81 -5.68 10.48
CA ALA A 501 -0.56 -5.76 9.71
C ALA A 501 0.03 -4.36 9.48
N LEU A 502 -0.79 -3.36 9.14
CA LEU A 502 -0.36 -1.97 8.97
C LEU A 502 0.33 -1.44 10.21
N ARG A 503 -0.31 -1.58 11.38
CA ARG A 503 0.25 -1.13 12.67
C ARG A 503 1.60 -1.80 12.97
N ILE A 504 1.72 -3.11 12.73
CA ILE A 504 2.98 -3.84 12.94
C ILE A 504 4.06 -3.34 11.98
N TYR A 505 3.71 -3.12 10.71
CA TYR A 505 4.67 -2.62 9.73
C TYR A 505 5.10 -1.17 10.00
N GLU A 506 4.21 -0.32 10.54
CA GLU A 506 4.55 1.02 11.02
C GLU A 506 5.52 0.96 12.20
N GLU A 507 5.27 0.07 13.17
CA GLU A 507 6.14 -0.12 14.34
C GLU A 507 7.58 -0.49 13.97
N ILE A 508 7.76 -1.35 12.94
CA ILE A 508 9.09 -1.80 12.48
C ILE A 508 9.62 -0.99 11.29
N ASP A 509 8.96 0.12 10.94
CA ASP A 509 9.28 0.97 9.78
C ASP A 509 9.40 0.19 8.44
N ASN A 510 8.58 -0.82 8.25
CA ASN A 510 8.56 -1.61 7.02
C ASN A 510 7.73 -0.90 5.94
N LYS A 511 8.34 0.03 5.22
CA LYS A 511 7.67 0.85 4.17
C LYS A 511 6.96 0.00 3.12
N LYS A 512 7.55 -1.12 2.68
CA LYS A 512 6.93 -2.02 1.69
C LYS A 512 5.69 -2.70 2.28
N GLY A 513 5.76 -3.17 3.52
CA GLY A 513 4.62 -3.77 4.22
C GLY A 513 3.46 -2.78 4.38
N ILE A 514 3.78 -1.51 4.71
CA ILE A 514 2.81 -0.41 4.81
C ILE A 514 2.09 -0.20 3.47
N ALA A 515 2.83 -0.13 2.36
CA ALA A 515 2.24 0.04 1.02
C ALA A 515 1.32 -1.13 0.62
N VAL A 516 1.72 -2.38 0.95
CA VAL A 516 0.89 -3.57 0.75
C VAL A 516 -0.39 -3.49 1.58
N ALA A 517 -0.29 -3.12 2.85
CA ALA A 517 -1.45 -3.00 3.74
C ALA A 517 -2.43 -1.93 3.24
N TYR A 518 -1.95 -0.74 2.84
CA TYR A 518 -2.80 0.31 2.23
C TYR A 518 -3.51 -0.20 0.97
N SER A 519 -2.81 -0.91 0.08
CA SER A 519 -3.42 -1.47 -1.13
C SER A 519 -4.57 -2.42 -0.80
N ASN A 520 -4.38 -3.31 0.19
CA ASN A 520 -5.39 -4.29 0.58
C ASN A 520 -6.58 -3.65 1.31
N ILE A 521 -6.34 -2.65 2.16
CA ILE A 521 -7.40 -1.85 2.79
C ILE A 521 -8.22 -1.13 1.71
N GLY A 522 -7.55 -0.54 0.70
CA GLY A 522 -8.22 0.05 -0.45
C GLY A 522 -9.15 -0.92 -1.17
N ILE A 523 -8.70 -2.16 -1.41
CA ILE A 523 -9.53 -3.21 -2.02
C ILE A 523 -10.78 -3.53 -1.17
N ILE A 524 -10.65 -3.58 0.17
CA ILE A 524 -11.81 -3.80 1.06
C ILE A 524 -12.84 -2.69 0.90
N HIS A 525 -12.42 -1.41 0.97
CA HIS A 525 -13.33 -0.28 0.81
C HIS A 525 -14.07 -0.33 -0.53
N ILE A 526 -13.38 -0.70 -1.61
CA ILE A 526 -14.02 -0.90 -2.92
C ILE A 526 -15.07 -2.01 -2.89
N LYS A 527 -14.79 -3.14 -2.23
CA LYS A 527 -15.75 -4.24 -2.07
C LYS A 527 -16.95 -3.83 -1.21
N GLN A 528 -16.76 -2.95 -0.23
CA GLN A 528 -17.80 -2.33 0.60
C GLN A 528 -18.57 -1.22 -0.15
N LYS A 529 -18.25 -0.94 -1.42
CA LYS A 529 -18.79 0.13 -2.27
C LYS A 529 -18.40 1.55 -1.83
N ASP A 530 -17.48 1.70 -0.91
CA ASP A 530 -16.87 2.97 -0.52
C ASP A 530 -15.68 3.28 -1.45
N ARG A 531 -16.00 3.91 -2.59
CA ARG A 531 -15.02 4.21 -3.63
C ARG A 531 -14.04 5.31 -3.22
N ASN A 532 -14.51 6.29 -2.46
CA ASN A 532 -13.71 7.43 -2.05
C ASN A 532 -12.58 7.00 -1.11
N SER A 533 -12.91 6.28 -0.03
CA SER A 533 -11.91 5.70 0.86
C SER A 533 -10.98 4.74 0.11
N GLY A 534 -11.54 3.92 -0.80
CA GLY A 534 -10.73 3.03 -1.63
C GLY A 534 -9.67 3.77 -2.44
N LEU A 535 -10.04 4.85 -3.14
CA LEU A 535 -9.11 5.69 -3.90
C LEU A 535 -8.09 6.38 -2.99
N GLU A 536 -8.50 6.87 -1.82
CA GLU A 536 -7.59 7.50 -0.86
C GLU A 536 -6.49 6.51 -0.40
N TYR A 537 -6.88 5.29 -0.04
CA TYR A 537 -5.91 4.27 0.35
C TYR A 537 -5.01 3.83 -0.80
N PHE A 538 -5.51 3.75 -2.04
CA PHE A 538 -4.67 3.49 -3.19
C PHE A 538 -3.70 4.65 -3.48
N LYS A 539 -4.10 5.92 -3.30
CA LYS A 539 -3.19 7.06 -3.40
C LYS A 539 -2.07 6.99 -2.34
N LYS A 540 -2.41 6.61 -1.09
CA LYS A 540 -1.40 6.36 -0.04
C LYS A 540 -0.45 5.22 -0.40
N ALA A 541 -0.98 4.14 -0.98
CA ALA A 541 -0.18 3.02 -1.45
C ALA A 541 0.73 3.42 -2.61
N LEU A 542 0.21 4.18 -3.57
CA LEU A 542 0.95 4.68 -4.73
C LEU A 542 2.12 5.58 -4.29
N ASP A 543 1.87 6.58 -3.44
CA ASP A 543 2.91 7.45 -2.87
C ASP A 543 4.00 6.64 -2.14
N ALA A 544 3.59 5.63 -1.37
CA ALA A 544 4.53 4.75 -0.68
C ALA A 544 5.36 3.90 -1.64
N TYR A 545 4.74 3.36 -2.72
CA TYR A 545 5.47 2.60 -3.73
C TYR A 545 6.34 3.48 -4.62
N GLU A 546 5.92 4.71 -4.94
CA GLU A 546 6.73 5.69 -5.68
C GLU A 546 7.97 6.08 -4.89
N LYS A 547 7.86 6.38 -3.61
CA LYS A 547 9.01 6.63 -2.71
C LYS A 547 9.96 5.43 -2.62
N LEU A 548 9.41 4.23 -2.73
CA LEU A 548 10.19 3.00 -2.79
C LEU A 548 10.68 2.68 -4.21
N GLU A 549 10.28 3.39 -5.26
CA GLU A 549 10.46 3.07 -6.68
C GLU A 549 10.07 1.62 -7.01
N ASP A 550 9.05 1.09 -6.30
CA ASP A 550 8.55 -0.26 -6.49
C ASP A 550 7.64 -0.31 -7.72
N GLN A 551 8.26 -0.47 -8.91
CA GLN A 551 7.53 -0.47 -10.18
C GLN A 551 6.42 -1.53 -10.22
N GLU A 552 6.65 -2.71 -9.62
CA GLU A 552 5.61 -3.75 -9.52
C GLU A 552 4.43 -3.27 -8.67
N GLY A 553 4.70 -2.66 -7.51
CA GLY A 553 3.69 -2.08 -6.63
C GLY A 553 2.93 -0.92 -7.31
N ILE A 554 3.64 -0.01 -7.97
CA ILE A 554 3.08 1.12 -8.72
C ILE A 554 2.14 0.60 -9.80
N GLY A 555 2.60 -0.31 -10.68
CA GLY A 555 1.79 -0.86 -11.76
C GLY A 555 0.52 -1.53 -11.26
N ARG A 556 0.61 -2.33 -10.20
CA ARG A 556 -0.55 -3.00 -9.59
C ARG A 556 -1.58 -2.02 -9.02
N VAL A 557 -1.14 -0.99 -8.30
CA VAL A 557 -2.04 0.03 -7.72
C VAL A 557 -2.71 0.84 -8.81
N LEU A 558 -1.98 1.27 -9.84
CA LEU A 558 -2.54 1.98 -10.99
C LEU A 558 -3.60 1.16 -11.72
N GLY A 559 -3.36 -0.15 -11.92
CA GLY A 559 -4.35 -1.05 -12.51
C GLY A 559 -5.64 -1.14 -11.68
N ASN A 560 -5.52 -1.20 -10.34
CA ASN A 560 -6.67 -1.17 -9.44
C ASN A 560 -7.41 0.18 -9.50
N MET A 561 -6.71 1.30 -9.50
CA MET A 561 -7.30 2.64 -9.64
C MET A 561 -8.04 2.79 -10.96
N GLY A 562 -7.46 2.32 -12.08
CA GLY A 562 -8.10 2.32 -13.38
C GLY A 562 -9.47 1.63 -13.38
N ASN A 563 -9.57 0.46 -12.70
CA ASN A 563 -10.88 -0.22 -12.56
C ASN A 563 -11.90 0.56 -11.72
N ILE A 564 -11.43 1.35 -10.76
CA ILE A 564 -12.35 2.22 -9.99
C ILE A 564 -12.84 3.34 -10.89
N TYR A 565 -11.94 3.99 -11.63
CA TYR A 565 -12.31 5.04 -12.58
C TYR A 565 -13.33 4.55 -13.62
N ILE A 566 -13.19 3.31 -14.13
CA ILE A 566 -14.23 2.71 -14.97
C ILE A 566 -15.59 2.69 -14.26
N LYS A 567 -15.63 2.27 -12.98
CA LYS A 567 -16.88 2.14 -12.22
C LYS A 567 -17.54 3.46 -11.86
N ILE A 568 -16.79 4.55 -11.76
CA ILE A 568 -17.33 5.90 -11.53
C ILE A 568 -17.67 6.60 -12.84
N GLY A 569 -17.23 6.06 -13.99
CA GLY A 569 -17.48 6.60 -15.32
C GLY A 569 -16.38 7.51 -15.84
N ASP A 570 -15.32 7.75 -15.08
CA ASP A 570 -14.17 8.55 -15.52
C ASP A 570 -13.25 7.71 -16.42
N LEU A 571 -13.65 7.55 -17.68
CA LEU A 571 -12.95 6.69 -18.62
C LEU A 571 -11.61 7.26 -19.06
N ALA A 572 -11.42 8.60 -19.00
CA ALA A 572 -10.16 9.25 -19.35
C ALA A 572 -9.07 8.90 -18.33
N GLU A 573 -9.35 9.11 -17.02
CA GLU A 573 -8.45 8.72 -15.94
C GLU A 573 -8.25 7.20 -15.90
N ALA A 574 -9.29 6.41 -16.23
CA ALA A 574 -9.18 4.95 -16.32
C ALA A 574 -8.13 4.52 -17.36
N ILE A 575 -8.21 5.06 -18.59
CA ILE A 575 -7.28 4.73 -19.68
C ILE A 575 -5.85 5.13 -19.26
N MET A 576 -5.64 6.36 -18.80
CA MET A 576 -4.31 6.83 -18.40
C MET A 576 -3.68 5.95 -17.30
N ALA A 577 -4.46 5.58 -16.29
CA ALA A 577 -3.97 4.74 -15.19
C ALA A 577 -3.65 3.31 -15.66
N LEU A 578 -4.49 2.76 -16.54
CA LEU A 578 -4.31 1.40 -17.07
C LEU A 578 -3.15 1.32 -18.06
N GLU A 579 -2.97 2.31 -18.96
CA GLU A 579 -1.83 2.37 -19.89
C GLU A 579 -0.52 2.47 -19.10
N LYS A 580 -0.43 3.39 -18.14
CA LYS A 580 0.74 3.49 -17.26
C LYS A 580 1.00 2.20 -16.48
N SER A 581 -0.06 1.51 -16.02
CA SER A 581 0.04 0.20 -15.38
C SER A 581 0.61 -0.84 -16.33
N PHE A 582 0.11 -0.91 -17.56
CA PHE A 582 0.54 -1.84 -18.60
C PHE A 582 2.01 -1.62 -18.96
N ASP A 583 2.39 -0.39 -19.29
CA ASP A 583 3.77 -0.03 -19.64
C ASP A 583 4.77 -0.39 -18.54
N ILE A 584 4.44 -0.09 -17.29
CA ILE A 584 5.27 -0.45 -16.15
C ILE A 584 5.41 -1.97 -16.03
N GLN A 585 4.30 -2.71 -16.10
CA GLN A 585 4.30 -4.17 -15.97
C GLN A 585 5.14 -4.82 -17.10
N MET A 586 5.02 -4.32 -18.32
CA MET A 586 5.81 -4.78 -19.46
C MET A 586 7.29 -4.45 -19.30
N SER A 587 7.62 -3.24 -18.87
CA SER A 587 9.01 -2.80 -18.71
C SER A 587 9.80 -3.61 -17.66
N ILE A 588 9.10 -4.16 -16.65
CA ILE A 588 9.70 -5.01 -15.62
C ILE A 588 9.57 -6.51 -15.93
N GLY A 589 9.06 -6.87 -17.11
CA GLY A 589 8.83 -8.26 -17.51
C GLY A 589 7.75 -8.99 -16.72
N ALA A 590 6.85 -8.25 -16.04
CA ALA A 590 5.73 -8.82 -15.28
C ALA A 590 4.52 -9.12 -16.20
N ILE A 591 4.73 -9.95 -17.21
CA ILE A 591 3.76 -10.23 -18.28
C ILE A 591 2.39 -10.63 -17.73
N ARG A 592 2.34 -11.45 -16.66
CA ARG A 592 1.07 -11.80 -15.99
C ARG A 592 0.32 -10.61 -15.43
N GLY A 593 1.07 -9.62 -14.89
CA GLY A 593 0.53 -8.38 -14.36
C GLY A 593 -0.01 -7.47 -15.46
N ALA A 594 0.67 -7.42 -16.61
CA ALA A 594 0.30 -6.62 -17.77
C ALA A 594 -1.02 -7.07 -18.45
N ALA A 595 -1.34 -8.34 -18.37
CA ALA A 595 -2.56 -8.87 -18.98
C ALA A 595 -3.85 -8.26 -18.43
N PHE A 596 -3.85 -7.85 -17.15
CA PHE A 596 -5.03 -7.28 -16.49
C PHE A 596 -5.37 -5.86 -17.00
N PRO A 597 -4.45 -4.88 -16.96
CA PRO A 597 -4.72 -3.56 -17.52
C PRO A 597 -4.97 -3.63 -19.03
N LEU A 598 -4.26 -4.45 -19.79
CA LEU A 598 -4.46 -4.62 -21.24
C LEU A 598 -5.90 -5.06 -21.56
N LYS A 599 -6.43 -6.07 -20.86
CA LYS A 599 -7.82 -6.48 -21.01
C LYS A 599 -8.80 -5.34 -20.71
N ALA A 600 -8.53 -4.55 -19.66
CA ALA A 600 -9.41 -3.46 -19.28
C ALA A 600 -9.39 -2.32 -20.32
N ILE A 601 -8.20 -1.98 -20.86
CA ILE A 601 -8.04 -1.02 -21.96
C ILE A 601 -8.84 -1.51 -23.19
N ALA A 602 -8.65 -2.76 -23.59
CA ALA A 602 -9.38 -3.33 -24.73
C ALA A 602 -10.91 -3.24 -24.56
N GLY A 603 -11.42 -3.49 -23.34
CA GLY A 603 -12.84 -3.35 -23.04
C GLY A 603 -13.34 -1.91 -23.10
N LEU A 604 -12.51 -0.91 -22.73
CA LEU A 604 -12.84 0.50 -22.88
C LEU A 604 -12.85 0.93 -24.34
N GLU A 605 -11.88 0.51 -25.13
CA GLU A 605 -11.84 0.75 -26.57
C GLU A 605 -13.04 0.11 -27.30
N GLU A 606 -13.43 -1.10 -26.88
CA GLU A 606 -14.63 -1.77 -27.38
C GLU A 606 -15.89 -0.98 -27.06
N LEU A 607 -16.04 -0.49 -25.83
CA LEU A 607 -17.17 0.35 -25.40
C LEU A 607 -17.27 1.61 -26.25
N GLN A 608 -16.14 2.22 -26.58
CA GLN A 608 -16.07 3.43 -27.42
C GLN A 608 -16.31 3.15 -28.92
N GLY A 609 -16.30 1.87 -29.33
CA GLY A 609 -16.45 1.47 -30.73
C GLY A 609 -15.16 1.43 -31.53
N ASN A 610 -14.00 1.53 -30.89
CA ASN A 610 -12.67 1.50 -31.51
C ASN A 610 -12.21 0.05 -31.79
N TYR A 611 -13.05 -0.70 -32.49
CA TYR A 611 -12.94 -2.16 -32.63
C TYR A 611 -11.61 -2.67 -33.23
N GLN A 612 -10.95 -1.90 -34.10
CA GLN A 612 -9.66 -2.32 -34.68
C GLN A 612 -8.54 -2.32 -33.64
N VAL A 613 -8.52 -1.30 -32.76
CA VAL A 613 -7.60 -1.22 -31.62
C VAL A 613 -7.93 -2.31 -30.61
N THR A 614 -9.22 -2.52 -30.32
CA THR A 614 -9.72 -3.59 -29.45
C THR A 614 -9.23 -4.97 -29.90
N ILE A 615 -9.32 -5.29 -31.20
CA ILE A 615 -8.83 -6.58 -31.75
C ILE A 615 -7.32 -6.72 -31.53
N SER A 616 -6.54 -5.65 -31.70
CA SER A 616 -5.10 -5.69 -31.47
C SER A 616 -4.78 -6.01 -30.00
N HIS A 617 -5.41 -5.32 -29.07
CA HIS A 617 -5.19 -5.52 -27.63
C HIS A 617 -5.69 -6.90 -27.15
N TYR A 618 -6.85 -7.38 -27.66
CA TYR A 618 -7.32 -8.73 -27.30
C TYR A 618 -6.45 -9.84 -27.92
N LYS A 619 -5.82 -9.63 -29.07
CA LYS A 619 -4.82 -10.58 -29.60
C LYS A 619 -3.61 -10.66 -28.68
N GLU A 620 -3.05 -9.52 -28.30
CA GLU A 620 -1.91 -9.46 -27.38
C GLU A 620 -2.27 -10.10 -26.03
N TYR A 621 -3.47 -9.77 -25.48
CA TYR A 621 -3.97 -10.44 -24.28
C TYR A 621 -4.06 -11.96 -24.44
N PHE A 622 -4.58 -12.44 -25.58
CA PHE A 622 -4.72 -13.87 -25.88
C PHE A 622 -3.36 -14.55 -26.00
N GLU A 623 -2.39 -13.94 -26.66
CA GLU A 623 -1.02 -14.43 -26.78
C GLU A 623 -0.37 -14.56 -25.39
N ILE A 624 -0.47 -13.54 -24.55
CA ILE A 624 0.00 -13.58 -23.16
C ILE A 624 -0.64 -14.74 -22.37
N GLN A 625 -1.97 -14.92 -22.48
CA GLN A 625 -2.64 -16.00 -21.76
C GLN A 625 -2.27 -17.39 -22.27
N THR A 626 -1.99 -17.50 -23.56
CA THR A 626 -1.54 -18.76 -24.21
C THR A 626 -0.13 -19.11 -23.75
N GLU A 627 0.79 -18.16 -23.68
CA GLU A 627 2.14 -18.33 -23.14
C GLU A 627 2.11 -18.77 -21.67
N ILE A 628 1.20 -18.19 -20.87
CA ILE A 628 1.02 -18.56 -19.46
C ILE A 628 0.38 -19.94 -19.30
N GLY A 629 -0.33 -20.45 -20.31
CA GLY A 629 -1.03 -21.74 -20.28
C GLY A 629 -2.33 -21.76 -19.47
N HIS A 630 -2.91 -20.60 -19.14
CA HIS A 630 -4.08 -20.52 -18.26
C HIS A 630 -5.39 -20.74 -19.01
N GLN A 631 -5.89 -21.98 -19.08
CA GLN A 631 -7.03 -22.41 -19.91
C GLN A 631 -8.28 -21.53 -19.77
N ARG A 632 -8.70 -21.21 -18.53
CA ARG A 632 -9.86 -20.32 -18.31
C ARG A 632 -9.67 -18.95 -18.95
N ARG A 633 -8.47 -18.34 -18.87
CA ARG A 633 -8.21 -17.02 -19.48
C ARG A 633 -8.02 -17.09 -21.00
N ILE A 634 -7.52 -18.22 -21.50
CA ILE A 634 -7.46 -18.51 -22.93
C ILE A 634 -8.89 -18.55 -23.51
N SER A 635 -9.85 -19.17 -22.80
CA SER A 635 -11.25 -19.18 -23.24
C SER A 635 -11.83 -17.78 -23.31
N TYR A 636 -11.53 -16.90 -22.32
CA TYR A 636 -11.94 -15.49 -22.36
C TYR A 636 -11.31 -14.73 -23.52
N GLY A 637 -10.02 -14.94 -23.83
CA GLY A 637 -9.35 -14.32 -24.97
C GLY A 637 -10.02 -14.72 -26.30
N ASN A 638 -10.38 -15.99 -26.45
CA ASN A 638 -11.15 -16.47 -27.59
C ASN A 638 -12.54 -15.81 -27.67
N TYR A 639 -13.26 -15.73 -26.56
CA TYR A 639 -14.57 -15.08 -26.50
C TYR A 639 -14.46 -13.59 -26.90
N PHE A 640 -13.52 -12.83 -26.32
CA PHE A 640 -13.35 -11.41 -26.62
C PHE A 640 -13.01 -11.16 -28.09
N LEU A 641 -12.10 -11.95 -28.67
CA LEU A 641 -11.77 -11.84 -30.08
C LEU A 641 -12.97 -12.19 -30.96
N GLY A 642 -13.68 -13.28 -30.65
CA GLY A 642 -14.84 -13.70 -31.42
C GLY A 642 -15.98 -12.70 -31.37
N SER A 643 -16.35 -12.19 -30.18
CA SER A 643 -17.39 -11.18 -30.02
C SER A 643 -17.04 -9.87 -30.71
N THR A 644 -15.77 -9.44 -30.65
CA THR A 644 -15.34 -8.21 -31.33
C THR A 644 -15.32 -8.38 -32.87
N TYR A 645 -14.88 -9.53 -33.40
CA TYR A 645 -15.00 -9.81 -34.85
C TYR A 645 -16.46 -9.81 -35.32
N TYR A 646 -17.40 -10.33 -34.54
CA TYR A 646 -18.82 -10.21 -34.83
C TYR A 646 -19.26 -8.73 -34.89
N LYS A 647 -18.87 -7.90 -33.91
CA LYS A 647 -19.23 -6.47 -33.83
C LYS A 647 -18.75 -5.65 -35.04
N VAL A 648 -17.65 -6.05 -35.70
CA VAL A 648 -17.18 -5.44 -36.96
C VAL A 648 -17.79 -6.08 -38.22
N GLY A 649 -18.71 -7.03 -38.08
CA GLY A 649 -19.38 -7.70 -39.20
C GLY A 649 -18.59 -8.85 -39.83
N GLU A 650 -17.51 -9.30 -39.19
CA GLU A 650 -16.66 -10.40 -39.68
C GLU A 650 -17.06 -11.75 -39.07
N SER A 651 -18.35 -12.13 -39.18
CA SER A 651 -18.95 -13.32 -38.56
C SER A 651 -18.20 -14.61 -38.91
N GLN A 652 -17.65 -14.72 -40.14
CA GLN A 652 -16.89 -15.90 -40.53
C GLN A 652 -15.55 -16.03 -39.79
N ARG A 653 -14.90 -14.90 -39.46
CA ARG A 653 -13.66 -14.87 -38.66
C ARG A 653 -13.92 -15.07 -37.17
N ALA A 654 -15.11 -14.68 -36.70
CA ALA A 654 -15.53 -14.83 -35.30
C ALA A 654 -15.74 -16.30 -34.89
N LEU A 655 -16.34 -17.10 -35.79
CA LEU A 655 -16.77 -18.49 -35.51
C LEU A 655 -15.70 -19.37 -34.89
N PRO A 656 -14.47 -19.51 -35.43
CA PRO A 656 -13.47 -20.42 -34.88
C PRO A 656 -13.07 -20.03 -33.45
N TYR A 657 -12.99 -18.73 -33.15
CA TYR A 657 -12.70 -18.24 -31.79
C TYR A 657 -13.83 -18.58 -30.82
N LEU A 658 -15.08 -18.27 -31.17
CA LEU A 658 -16.24 -18.55 -30.30
C LEU A 658 -16.43 -20.05 -30.07
N LYS A 659 -16.26 -20.87 -31.12
CA LYS A 659 -16.30 -22.32 -30.97
C LYS A 659 -15.25 -22.84 -30.01
N LYS A 660 -14.00 -22.30 -30.08
CA LYS A 660 -12.92 -22.69 -29.17
C LYS A 660 -13.18 -22.22 -27.75
N ALA A 661 -13.77 -21.03 -27.59
CA ALA A 661 -14.18 -20.52 -26.28
C ALA A 661 -15.20 -21.48 -25.63
N ILE A 662 -16.27 -21.83 -26.34
CA ILE A 662 -17.33 -22.73 -25.89
C ILE A 662 -16.75 -24.08 -25.48
N GLU A 663 -15.91 -24.67 -26.32
CA GLU A 663 -15.26 -25.95 -26.05
C GLU A 663 -14.53 -25.96 -24.70
N ILE A 664 -13.66 -24.96 -24.47
CA ILE A 664 -12.89 -24.85 -23.23
C ILE A 664 -13.80 -24.52 -22.03
N GLN A 665 -14.84 -23.69 -22.23
CA GLN A 665 -15.77 -23.31 -21.18
C GLN A 665 -16.65 -24.48 -20.73
N MET A 666 -17.06 -25.34 -21.64
CA MET A 666 -17.77 -26.58 -21.33
C MET A 666 -16.87 -27.57 -20.57
N ASP A 667 -15.63 -27.77 -21.03
CA ASP A 667 -14.66 -28.67 -20.37
C ASP A 667 -14.32 -28.22 -18.93
N LEU A 668 -14.37 -26.91 -18.67
CA LEU A 668 -14.07 -26.30 -17.34
C LEU A 668 -15.32 -25.95 -16.54
N GLU A 669 -16.52 -26.28 -17.01
CA GLU A 669 -17.81 -25.95 -16.35
C GLU A 669 -18.01 -24.46 -16.05
N LEU A 670 -17.55 -23.57 -16.98
CA LEU A 670 -17.60 -22.12 -16.83
C LEU A 670 -18.94 -21.54 -17.32
N ASN A 671 -20.01 -21.84 -16.63
CA ASN A 671 -21.38 -21.47 -17.05
C ASN A 671 -21.62 -19.95 -17.14
N ASP A 672 -20.89 -19.15 -16.35
CA ASP A 672 -20.98 -17.69 -16.29
C ASP A 672 -20.64 -16.98 -17.62
N VAL A 673 -19.74 -17.53 -18.42
CA VAL A 673 -19.30 -16.96 -19.71
C VAL A 673 -19.72 -17.82 -20.92
N LEU A 674 -20.15 -19.04 -20.67
CA LEU A 674 -20.62 -19.94 -21.73
C LEU A 674 -21.83 -19.35 -22.48
N VAL A 675 -22.76 -18.77 -21.73
CA VAL A 675 -23.97 -18.12 -22.27
C VAL A 675 -23.62 -17.02 -23.25
N GLU A 676 -22.68 -16.14 -22.91
CA GLU A 676 -22.24 -15.04 -23.77
C GLU A 676 -21.59 -15.56 -25.06
N SER A 677 -20.74 -16.58 -24.93
CA SER A 677 -20.08 -17.21 -26.09
C SER A 677 -21.09 -17.87 -27.02
N GLU A 678 -22.09 -18.55 -26.49
CA GLU A 678 -23.17 -19.21 -27.28
C GLU A 678 -24.07 -18.15 -27.97
N ILE A 679 -24.39 -17.03 -27.35
CA ILE A 679 -25.13 -15.91 -27.95
C ILE A 679 -24.39 -15.38 -29.17
N PHE A 680 -23.12 -15.01 -29.04
CA PHE A 680 -22.32 -14.46 -30.15
C PHE A 680 -22.07 -15.50 -31.25
N HIS A 681 -21.84 -16.76 -30.89
CA HIS A 681 -21.71 -17.87 -31.85
C HIS A 681 -23.00 -18.02 -32.70
N SER A 682 -24.16 -18.00 -32.06
CA SER A 682 -25.45 -18.10 -32.73
C SER A 682 -25.79 -16.87 -33.58
N LEU A 683 -25.40 -15.68 -33.15
CA LEU A 683 -25.49 -14.46 -33.97
C LEU A 683 -24.65 -14.57 -35.25
N CYS A 684 -23.42 -15.11 -35.14
CA CYS A 684 -22.60 -15.39 -36.32
C CYS A 684 -23.22 -16.43 -37.27
N LEU A 685 -23.83 -17.52 -36.72
CA LEU A 685 -24.55 -18.51 -37.51
C LEU A 685 -25.75 -17.90 -38.22
N LYS A 686 -26.49 -17.02 -37.53
CA LYS A 686 -27.63 -16.28 -38.12
C LYS A 686 -27.20 -15.41 -39.29
N ASP A 687 -26.13 -14.61 -39.14
CA ASP A 687 -25.58 -13.78 -40.20
C ASP A 687 -25.15 -14.61 -41.43
N LEU A 688 -24.72 -15.84 -41.23
CA LEU A 688 -24.29 -16.76 -42.26
C LEU A 688 -25.44 -17.67 -42.80
N ASN A 689 -26.69 -17.39 -42.43
CA ASN A 689 -27.89 -18.14 -42.79
C ASN A 689 -27.82 -19.65 -42.41
N LYS A 690 -27.24 -19.97 -41.27
CA LYS A 690 -27.17 -21.32 -40.71
C LYS A 690 -28.26 -21.52 -39.63
N GLU A 691 -28.61 -22.78 -39.40
CA GLU A 691 -29.58 -23.14 -38.34
C GLU A 691 -29.06 -22.79 -36.96
N ILE A 692 -29.98 -22.32 -36.10
CA ILE A 692 -29.70 -21.93 -34.71
C ILE A 692 -30.83 -22.46 -33.80
N ASP A 693 -30.45 -22.91 -32.61
CA ASP A 693 -31.39 -23.31 -31.56
C ASP A 693 -31.53 -22.18 -30.54
N ILE A 694 -32.50 -21.30 -30.78
CA ILE A 694 -32.73 -20.13 -29.92
C ILE A 694 -33.29 -20.56 -28.56
N ASP A 695 -34.14 -21.61 -28.51
CA ASP A 695 -34.79 -22.03 -27.28
C ASP A 695 -33.78 -22.58 -26.27
N ARG A 696 -32.79 -23.34 -26.76
CA ARG A 696 -31.65 -23.79 -25.94
C ARG A 696 -30.88 -22.63 -25.35
N ILE A 697 -30.63 -21.57 -26.14
CA ILE A 697 -29.87 -20.42 -25.68
C ILE A 697 -30.66 -19.67 -24.59
N ILE A 698 -31.96 -19.48 -24.78
CA ILE A 698 -32.83 -18.85 -23.78
C ILE A 698 -32.82 -19.67 -22.50
N GLN A 699 -32.91 -20.99 -22.58
CA GLN A 699 -32.84 -21.85 -21.39
C GLN A 699 -31.52 -21.68 -20.61
N LEU A 700 -30.39 -21.52 -21.31
CA LEU A 700 -29.07 -21.27 -20.67
C LEU A 700 -29.02 -19.91 -19.92
N THR A 701 -29.94 -18.97 -20.21
CA THR A 701 -29.98 -17.65 -19.54
C THR A 701 -30.79 -17.62 -18.27
N GLU A 702 -31.58 -18.65 -17.94
CA GLU A 702 -32.52 -18.61 -16.80
C GLU A 702 -31.82 -18.42 -15.45
N ASP A 703 -30.62 -19.01 -15.28
CA ASP A 703 -29.83 -18.92 -14.04
C ASP A 703 -28.61 -17.98 -14.15
N ALA A 704 -28.49 -17.23 -15.26
CA ALA A 704 -27.31 -16.41 -15.51
C ALA A 704 -27.52 -14.93 -15.14
N GLU A 705 -26.57 -14.32 -14.43
CA GLU A 705 -26.56 -12.86 -14.20
C GLU A 705 -25.98 -12.15 -15.43
N LEU A 706 -26.84 -11.69 -16.34
CA LEU A 706 -26.45 -11.08 -17.61
C LEU A 706 -26.24 -9.56 -17.48
N SER A 707 -25.29 -9.03 -18.27
CA SER A 707 -25.05 -7.60 -18.42
C SER A 707 -26.05 -6.95 -19.40
N TYR A 708 -26.09 -5.60 -19.44
CA TYR A 708 -26.99 -4.88 -20.34
C TYR A 708 -26.69 -5.16 -21.83
N ASP A 709 -25.43 -5.32 -22.19
CA ASP A 709 -25.00 -5.61 -23.56
C ASP A 709 -25.32 -7.06 -23.94
N THR A 710 -25.15 -8.03 -23.04
CA THR A 710 -25.54 -9.42 -23.26
C THR A 710 -27.05 -9.55 -23.49
N PHE A 711 -27.90 -8.86 -22.67
CA PHE A 711 -29.34 -8.79 -22.90
C PHE A 711 -29.68 -8.15 -24.27
N TYR A 712 -28.96 -7.12 -24.68
CA TYR A 712 -29.17 -6.48 -25.96
C TYR A 712 -28.84 -7.43 -27.13
N TYR A 713 -27.74 -8.18 -27.06
CA TYR A 713 -27.40 -9.14 -28.09
C TYR A 713 -28.35 -10.35 -28.11
N LEU A 714 -28.89 -10.75 -26.96
CA LEU A 714 -29.93 -11.77 -26.87
C LEU A 714 -31.25 -11.26 -27.52
N TYR A 715 -31.61 -10.00 -27.32
CA TYR A 715 -32.72 -9.37 -28.06
C TYR A 715 -32.45 -9.36 -29.57
N ARG A 716 -31.25 -9.02 -30.02
CA ARG A 716 -30.90 -9.04 -31.44
C ARG A 716 -31.02 -10.45 -32.06
N LEU A 717 -30.69 -11.48 -31.28
CA LEU A 717 -30.81 -12.89 -31.69
C LEU A 717 -32.28 -13.32 -31.76
N SER A 718 -33.05 -13.14 -30.68
CA SER A 718 -34.41 -13.71 -30.52
C SER A 718 -35.54 -12.78 -30.99
N LYS A 719 -35.30 -11.46 -31.06
CA LYS A 719 -36.31 -10.40 -31.28
C LYS A 719 -37.38 -10.34 -30.18
N ASN A 720 -37.16 -10.93 -29.01
CA ASN A 720 -38.06 -10.85 -27.87
C ASN A 720 -37.84 -9.51 -27.12
N GLY A 721 -38.88 -8.66 -27.08
CA GLY A 721 -38.87 -7.34 -26.47
C GLY A 721 -38.51 -7.32 -24.98
N GLN A 722 -38.83 -8.40 -24.25
CA GLN A 722 -38.49 -8.51 -22.82
C GLN A 722 -36.99 -8.43 -22.57
N PHE A 723 -36.17 -8.92 -23.50
CA PHE A 723 -34.70 -8.80 -23.37
C PHE A 723 -34.21 -7.37 -23.63
N LEU A 724 -34.91 -6.59 -24.45
CA LEU A 724 -34.62 -5.16 -24.64
C LEU A 724 -34.95 -4.34 -23.38
N ASP A 725 -36.10 -4.66 -22.76
CA ASP A 725 -36.48 -4.05 -21.48
C ASP A 725 -35.43 -4.37 -20.39
N SER A 726 -35.02 -5.63 -20.29
CA SER A 726 -33.96 -6.04 -19.36
C SER A 726 -32.63 -5.34 -19.64
N ALA A 727 -32.26 -5.18 -20.91
CA ALA A 727 -31.07 -4.44 -21.32
C ALA A 727 -31.13 -2.97 -20.85
N ASN A 728 -32.27 -2.30 -21.05
CA ASN A 728 -32.45 -0.92 -20.60
C ASN A 728 -32.39 -0.81 -19.06
N VAL A 729 -33.08 -1.68 -18.33
CA VAL A 729 -33.06 -1.70 -16.87
C VAL A 729 -31.61 -1.86 -16.35
N LYS A 730 -30.86 -2.80 -16.88
CA LYS A 730 -29.44 -3.03 -16.48
C LYS A 730 -28.52 -1.87 -16.89
N LEU A 731 -28.80 -1.20 -18.02
CA LEU A 731 -28.09 0.01 -18.41
C LEU A 731 -28.35 1.14 -17.41
N GLN A 732 -29.62 1.37 -17.00
CA GLN A 732 -29.97 2.39 -15.99
C GLN A 732 -29.33 2.07 -14.64
N GLU A 733 -29.29 0.80 -14.22
CA GLU A 733 -28.56 0.38 -13.03
C GLU A 733 -27.04 0.72 -13.11
N THR A 734 -26.45 0.56 -14.29
CA THR A 734 -25.03 0.89 -14.54
C THR A 734 -24.80 2.39 -14.44
N LEU A 735 -25.63 3.19 -15.11
CA LEU A 735 -25.58 4.65 -15.08
C LEU A 735 -25.81 5.21 -13.67
N SER A 736 -26.70 4.60 -12.89
CA SER A 736 -26.95 5.04 -11.51
C SER A 736 -25.73 4.96 -10.59
N LYS A 737 -24.77 4.08 -10.93
CA LYS A 737 -23.52 3.87 -10.18
C LYS A 737 -22.40 4.81 -10.63
N MET A 738 -22.60 5.56 -11.72
CA MET A 738 -21.63 6.53 -12.24
C MET A 738 -21.89 7.92 -11.68
N GLU A 739 -20.86 8.73 -11.61
CA GLU A 739 -21.00 10.14 -11.28
C GLU A 739 -21.82 10.87 -12.37
N PRO A 740 -22.70 11.82 -12.00
CA PRO A 740 -23.63 12.41 -12.94
C PRO A 740 -22.98 13.01 -14.20
N GLN A 741 -21.81 13.66 -14.07
CA GLN A 741 -21.11 14.30 -15.17
C GLN A 741 -20.62 13.34 -16.26
N PHE A 742 -20.50 12.04 -15.99
CA PHE A 742 -20.00 11.05 -16.96
C PHE A 742 -21.12 10.29 -17.68
N ARG A 743 -22.38 10.39 -17.21
CA ARG A 743 -23.50 9.58 -17.70
C ARG A 743 -23.85 9.86 -19.16
N ASP A 744 -23.91 11.14 -19.55
CA ASP A 744 -24.26 11.54 -20.93
C ASP A 744 -23.21 11.08 -21.94
N GLY A 745 -21.93 11.20 -21.58
CA GLY A 745 -20.82 10.66 -22.37
C GLY A 745 -20.93 9.15 -22.54
N TYR A 746 -21.24 8.43 -21.47
CA TYR A 746 -21.40 6.97 -21.50
C TYR A 746 -22.57 6.53 -22.39
N MET A 747 -23.70 7.23 -22.31
CA MET A 747 -24.90 6.94 -23.16
C MET A 747 -24.63 7.20 -24.66
N SER A 748 -23.63 7.98 -25.01
CA SER A 748 -23.28 8.24 -26.40
C SER A 748 -22.56 7.09 -27.10
N TYR A 749 -22.03 6.12 -26.37
CA TYR A 749 -21.31 4.98 -26.92
C TYR A 749 -22.19 4.00 -27.67
N PRO A 750 -21.64 3.21 -28.64
CA PRO A 750 -22.43 2.43 -29.60
C PRO A 750 -23.54 1.57 -28.99
N THR A 751 -23.20 0.69 -28.02
CA THR A 751 -24.18 -0.25 -27.47
C THR A 751 -25.21 0.44 -26.55
N PRO A 752 -24.80 1.27 -25.54
CA PRO A 752 -25.74 2.06 -24.76
C PRO A 752 -26.70 2.89 -25.61
N LYS A 753 -26.19 3.60 -26.61
CA LYS A 753 -26.97 4.42 -27.54
C LYS A 753 -27.98 3.56 -28.33
N ALA A 754 -27.57 2.43 -28.83
CA ALA A 754 -28.43 1.52 -29.59
C ALA A 754 -29.57 0.97 -28.71
N ILE A 755 -29.30 0.59 -27.45
CA ILE A 755 -30.33 0.12 -26.50
C ILE A 755 -31.39 1.20 -26.31
N ILE A 756 -30.99 2.45 -26.01
CA ILE A 756 -31.94 3.55 -25.77
C ILE A 756 -32.77 3.82 -27.02
N GLN A 757 -32.14 3.94 -28.20
CA GLN A 757 -32.83 4.22 -29.45
C GLN A 757 -33.79 3.14 -29.91
N GLU A 758 -33.47 1.85 -29.67
CA GLU A 758 -34.36 0.75 -30.04
C GLU A 758 -35.48 0.62 -28.98
N TRP A 759 -35.20 0.83 -27.71
CA TRP A 759 -36.19 0.77 -26.64
C TRP A 759 -37.24 1.88 -26.79
N GLU A 760 -36.86 3.14 -27.10
CA GLU A 760 -37.78 4.25 -27.37
C GLU A 760 -38.69 4.04 -28.58
N LYS A 761 -38.33 3.15 -29.52
CA LYS A 761 -39.20 2.83 -30.68
C LYS A 761 -40.25 1.78 -30.35
N VAL A 762 -40.06 0.99 -29.31
CA VAL A 762 -40.93 -0.15 -28.97
C VAL A 762 -41.77 0.15 -27.73
N SER A 763 -41.32 1.01 -26.83
CA SER A 763 -42.06 1.57 -25.69
C SER A 763 -43.00 2.68 -26.15
#